data_b2f4b897957a90302532ad1ce78dbb64
#
_entry.id   b2f4b897957a90302532ad1ce78dbb64
#
_cell.length_a   1.000
_cell.length_b   1.000
_cell.length_c   1.000
_cell.angle_alpha   90.00
_cell.angle_beta   90.00
_cell.angle_gamma   90.00
#
_symmetry.space_group_name_H-M   'P 1'
#
loop_
_entity.id
_entity.type
_entity.pdbx_description
1 polymer ?
#
loop_
_entity_poly.entity_id
_entity_poly.type
_entity_poly.pdbx_seq_one_letter_code
_entity_poly.pdbx_strand_id
1 'polypeptide(L)'
;MSPLGVDMNVVWAKERGLETPYPLIGHLLDTSAVMGELYHRWLRPGLRSLLVDELGEHVDKLLMLVAGLHDIGKANPHFQQQNNQHGETFTAIRENLRRHGLTVSPDYMSYFSETRAMRRHENHSAIILDEDIETDMDAADSWLALALVGHHGKFAAFNPTRATDLKITKIKQIFDTTPWGKIHKALIAQVELGVGMSRDELPDHVSPTVTVLISGLVVLADRIASQLDWTQTAQREMDEGIISLADPKQWVAHRAAESVEIIKKTVGLYQNWPTREAARADILDGFPPRFAQAAALEQGDGLWNVMAATGSGKTEAALLRHATRNERLIFLLPTQATTNAIMRRVQKAFKGTTNVASLAHGLAIMEDFYSQNISVSNVMVGDNYQDNGGLFPTEFVKSGASRLLAPVCVGTVDQAILGSLPTKFNHLRLLALANAHVVIDEVHTLDAYQSELLEDLLHWWAATHTPITFLTATMPAWQQEKFKQAYSKHDSDPARFPSFTTWLPRSGDEIDPDPAVDAPPVVIPTEPYTIDLAVDPVPYDQLVDSHIRWIQAQRQAYPQARIGIICNTVDRAQAIVQAFDHEKPVLLHSRMTAEHRRRNAEELEQSIGKNGEATTVLVVGTQAIEASLDIDLDVLRTELCPAESLIQRAGRLWRRDDTARADRVPGLAHKTISIAAIANPKEWQTKPYFAAQLDRVTDWIAALDEVDGKKSLRFPDQIQDFINQSSMGLAELLNVLNDDEDDNASGMDEIAELIHKINAGNNARIDFSTVLADDATNTDFFTITHKDELTETATRLIDRITIPAILHDPTGTIPGAWTGSIAELNSIAWHETEAIREALRAVVEIPDTSSYKAMTSEAKDITSNSSILCRYKVVENASRFYDQRLGLIPVKES
;
A
#
# COMPACT_ATOMS: atom_id res chain seq x y z
N MET A 1 -16.23 22.16 39.46
CA MET A 1 -15.82 21.07 40.35
C MET A 1 -16.65 19.85 40.03
N SER A 2 -16.03 18.70 39.86
CA SER A 2 -16.76 17.44 39.65
C SER A 2 -17.67 17.13 40.82
N PRO A 3 -18.69 16.24 40.67
CA PRO A 3 -19.49 15.74 41.81
C PRO A 3 -18.66 15.17 42.97
N LEU A 4 -17.41 14.80 42.69
CA LEU A 4 -16.44 14.27 43.70
C LEU A 4 -15.56 15.34 44.34
N GLY A 5 -15.81 16.63 44.05
CA GLY A 5 -15.06 17.78 44.64
C GLY A 5 -13.60 17.90 44.16
N VAL A 6 -13.26 17.27 43.05
CA VAL A 6 -11.90 17.30 42.43
C VAL A 6 -11.89 18.27 41.26
N ASP A 7 -10.86 19.11 41.19
CA ASP A 7 -10.61 19.96 40.01
C ASP A 7 -9.84 19.16 38.92
N MET A 8 -10.52 18.80 37.82
CA MET A 8 -9.97 18.02 36.72
C MET A 8 -9.09 18.83 35.81
N ASN A 9 -9.15 20.18 35.86
CA ASN A 9 -8.28 21.03 35.05
C ASN A 9 -6.81 20.99 35.51
N VAL A 10 -6.54 20.32 36.61
CA VAL A 10 -5.19 20.19 37.20
C VAL A 10 -4.28 19.30 36.35
N VAL A 11 -4.85 18.29 35.67
CA VAL A 11 -4.10 17.34 34.84
C VAL A 11 -4.18 17.71 33.37
N TRP A 12 -3.02 17.71 32.71
CA TRP A 12 -2.87 18.15 31.32
C TRP A 12 -2.64 17.00 30.35
N ALA A 13 -3.00 17.19 29.07
CA ALA A 13 -2.77 16.23 27.97
C ALA A 13 -1.76 16.72 26.94
N LYS A 14 -1.82 17.99 26.55
CA LYS A 14 -1.00 18.59 25.47
C LYS A 14 -0.44 19.94 25.95
N GLU A 15 0.78 20.29 25.47
CA GLU A 15 1.44 21.55 25.84
C GLU A 15 2.19 22.20 24.67
N ARG A 16 2.72 21.38 23.73
CA ARG A 16 3.57 21.87 22.64
C ARG A 16 2.79 22.76 21.69
N GLY A 17 3.29 23.98 21.47
CA GLY A 17 2.66 24.96 20.59
C GLY A 17 1.43 25.66 21.20
N LEU A 18 1.17 25.48 22.49
CA LEU A 18 0.08 26.10 23.24
C LEU A 18 0.63 27.10 24.24
N GLU A 19 -0.11 28.19 24.52
CA GLU A 19 0.25 29.17 25.55
C GLU A 19 0.08 28.61 26.97
N THR A 20 -0.97 27.82 27.16
CA THR A 20 -1.26 27.12 28.42
C THR A 20 -1.48 25.63 28.13
N PRO A 21 -1.12 24.72 29.07
CA PRO A 21 -1.37 23.31 28.90
C PRO A 21 -2.86 23.00 28.71
N TYR A 22 -3.18 22.18 27.72
CA TYR A 22 -4.56 21.76 27.46
C TYR A 22 -5.01 20.70 28.47
N PRO A 23 -6.15 20.86 29.14
CA PRO A 23 -6.64 19.92 30.13
C PRO A 23 -6.85 18.50 29.56
N LEU A 24 -6.53 17.48 30.34
CA LEU A 24 -6.72 16.09 29.92
C LEU A 24 -8.18 15.80 29.60
N ILE A 25 -9.11 16.22 30.46
CA ILE A 25 -10.54 16.01 30.24
C ILE A 25 -11.03 16.63 28.91
N GLY A 26 -10.54 17.81 28.53
CA GLY A 26 -10.84 18.43 27.23
C GLY A 26 -10.43 17.53 26.07
N HIS A 27 -9.20 16.99 26.11
CA HIS A 27 -8.71 16.07 25.10
C HIS A 27 -9.52 14.74 25.03
N LEU A 28 -9.91 14.19 26.17
CA LEU A 28 -10.74 12.98 26.22
C LEU A 28 -12.11 13.21 25.58
N LEU A 29 -12.79 14.31 25.92
CA LEU A 29 -14.08 14.68 25.34
C LEU A 29 -13.99 15.02 23.82
N ASP A 30 -12.90 15.70 23.41
CA ASP A 30 -12.62 15.97 22.00
C ASP A 30 -12.46 14.69 21.20
N THR A 31 -11.71 13.72 21.73
CA THR A 31 -11.49 12.43 21.06
C THR A 31 -12.80 11.64 20.95
N SER A 32 -13.66 11.69 21.96
CA SER A 32 -15.03 11.15 21.88
C SER A 32 -15.84 11.79 20.76
N ALA A 33 -15.82 13.12 20.67
CA ALA A 33 -16.57 13.85 19.64
C ALA A 33 -16.10 13.51 18.23
N VAL A 34 -14.78 13.49 18.00
CA VAL A 34 -14.19 13.09 16.70
C VAL A 34 -14.56 11.66 16.34
N MET A 35 -14.54 10.72 17.32
CA MET A 35 -14.89 9.32 17.09
C MET A 35 -16.32 9.16 16.59
N GLY A 36 -17.27 9.86 17.19
CA GLY A 36 -18.68 9.83 16.77
C GLY A 36 -18.85 10.23 15.29
N GLU A 37 -18.20 11.31 14.87
CA GLU A 37 -18.28 11.77 13.48
C GLU A 37 -17.50 10.87 12.50
N LEU A 38 -16.39 10.24 12.93
CA LEU A 38 -15.70 9.21 12.15
C LEU A 38 -16.61 8.01 11.91
N TYR A 39 -17.31 7.52 12.92
CA TYR A 39 -18.27 6.43 12.78
C TYR A 39 -19.41 6.79 11.81
N HIS A 40 -20.04 7.94 11.96
CA HIS A 40 -21.21 8.30 11.16
C HIS A 40 -20.88 8.69 9.71
N ARG A 41 -19.70 9.31 9.47
CA ARG A 41 -19.40 9.95 8.18
C ARG A 41 -18.21 9.38 7.42
N TRP A 42 -17.23 8.80 8.12
CA TRP A 42 -16.00 8.31 7.48
C TRP A 42 -16.01 6.81 7.25
N LEU A 43 -16.66 6.03 8.12
CA LEU A 43 -16.81 4.59 7.93
C LEU A 43 -17.80 4.28 6.80
N ARG A 44 -17.41 3.30 5.95
CA ARG A 44 -18.31 2.77 4.92
C ARG A 44 -19.52 2.06 5.51
N PRO A 45 -20.65 2.00 4.77
CA PRO A 45 -21.88 1.37 5.31
C PRO A 45 -21.69 -0.07 5.77
N GLY A 46 -21.03 -0.93 4.96
CA GLY A 46 -20.83 -2.35 5.31
C GLY A 46 -19.99 -2.54 6.59
N LEU A 47 -19.00 -1.67 6.83
CA LEU A 47 -18.20 -1.75 8.07
C LEU A 47 -19.01 -1.29 9.30
N ARG A 48 -19.89 -0.30 9.12
CA ARG A 48 -20.82 0.09 10.19
C ARG A 48 -21.81 -1.02 10.53
N SER A 49 -22.35 -1.72 9.51
CA SER A 49 -23.22 -2.88 9.75
C SER A 49 -22.50 -3.96 10.55
N LEU A 50 -21.28 -4.34 10.17
CA LEU A 50 -20.47 -5.33 10.90
C LEU A 50 -20.27 -4.94 12.38
N LEU A 51 -20.01 -3.66 12.66
CA LEU A 51 -19.87 -3.18 14.03
C LEU A 51 -21.21 -3.21 14.79
N VAL A 52 -22.33 -2.90 14.13
CA VAL A 52 -23.68 -2.98 14.75
C VAL A 52 -24.06 -4.42 15.04
N ASP A 53 -23.78 -5.34 14.12
CA ASP A 53 -24.12 -6.77 14.25
C ASP A 53 -23.42 -7.39 15.49
N GLU A 54 -22.20 -6.95 15.83
CA GLU A 54 -21.46 -7.47 16.98
C GLU A 54 -21.67 -6.65 18.26
N LEU A 55 -21.70 -5.30 18.17
CA LEU A 55 -21.70 -4.40 19.33
C LEU A 55 -23.09 -3.80 19.66
N GLY A 56 -24.10 -4.02 18.82
CA GLY A 56 -25.46 -3.56 19.00
C GLY A 56 -25.72 -2.13 18.50
N GLU A 57 -26.98 -1.67 18.67
CA GLU A 57 -27.48 -0.41 18.11
C GLU A 57 -26.80 0.85 18.67
N HIS A 58 -26.19 0.78 19.87
CA HIS A 58 -25.53 1.91 20.52
C HIS A 58 -24.01 1.94 20.29
N VAL A 59 -23.54 1.31 19.21
CA VAL A 59 -22.12 1.20 18.85
C VAL A 59 -21.44 2.57 18.70
N ASP A 60 -22.13 3.60 18.25
CA ASP A 60 -21.59 4.96 18.17
C ASP A 60 -21.16 5.49 19.55
N LYS A 61 -22.01 5.35 20.58
CA LYS A 61 -21.70 5.77 21.94
C LYS A 61 -20.60 4.89 22.55
N LEU A 62 -20.63 3.58 22.29
CA LEU A 62 -19.58 2.66 22.73
C LEU A 62 -18.21 3.12 22.18
N LEU A 63 -18.10 3.36 20.89
CA LEU A 63 -16.87 3.83 20.27
C LEU A 63 -16.43 5.20 20.83
N MET A 64 -17.38 6.13 21.02
CA MET A 64 -17.12 7.44 21.64
C MET A 64 -16.58 7.30 23.06
N LEU A 65 -17.13 6.38 23.86
CA LEU A 65 -16.69 6.11 25.24
C LEU A 65 -15.27 5.53 25.24
N VAL A 66 -15.01 4.50 24.44
CA VAL A 66 -13.68 3.88 24.34
C VAL A 66 -12.62 4.91 23.89
N ALA A 67 -12.93 5.72 22.88
CA ALA A 67 -12.02 6.78 22.43
C ALA A 67 -11.81 7.85 23.50
N GLY A 68 -12.85 8.23 24.23
CA GLY A 68 -12.76 9.16 25.35
C GLY A 68 -11.94 8.66 26.55
N LEU A 69 -11.75 7.36 26.67
CA LEU A 69 -10.98 6.76 27.76
C LEU A 69 -9.52 6.42 27.39
N HIS A 70 -9.13 6.56 26.11
CA HIS A 70 -7.85 6.05 25.61
C HIS A 70 -6.61 6.59 26.35
N ASP A 71 -6.63 7.83 26.72
CA ASP A 71 -5.52 8.59 27.33
C ASP A 71 -5.67 8.84 28.84
N ILE A 72 -6.62 8.19 29.49
CA ILE A 72 -6.86 8.39 30.93
C ILE A 72 -5.60 8.10 31.76
N GLY A 73 -4.75 7.22 31.29
CA GLY A 73 -3.45 6.89 31.89
C GLY A 73 -2.44 8.06 31.93
N LYS A 74 -2.69 9.18 31.19
CA LYS A 74 -1.92 10.42 31.37
C LYS A 74 -2.10 11.05 32.75
N ALA A 75 -3.19 10.74 33.44
CA ALA A 75 -3.39 11.14 34.81
C ALA A 75 -2.57 10.28 35.80
N ASN A 76 -1.25 10.31 35.63
CA ASN A 76 -0.31 9.61 36.50
C ASN A 76 0.89 10.50 36.86
N PRO A 77 1.58 10.21 38.00
CA PRO A 77 2.68 11.02 38.49
C PRO A 77 3.82 11.19 37.47
N HIS A 78 4.13 10.13 36.72
CA HIS A 78 5.25 10.13 35.79
C HIS A 78 4.96 11.04 34.60
N PHE A 79 3.82 10.86 33.93
CA PHE A 79 3.43 11.68 32.79
C PHE A 79 3.29 13.16 33.15
N GLN A 80 2.58 13.46 34.22
CA GLN A 80 2.29 14.84 34.64
C GLN A 80 3.54 15.63 35.06
N GLN A 81 4.66 14.96 35.32
CA GLN A 81 5.93 15.59 35.68
C GLN A 81 6.99 15.53 34.57
N GLN A 82 6.68 14.97 33.40
CA GLN A 82 7.64 14.81 32.28
C GLN A 82 8.04 16.12 31.59
N ASN A 83 7.32 17.22 31.85
CA ASN A 83 7.63 18.50 31.22
C ASN A 83 8.92 19.09 31.80
N ASN A 84 10.03 18.81 31.16
CA ASN A 84 11.37 19.27 31.54
C ASN A 84 11.91 20.39 30.65
N GLN A 85 11.17 20.81 29.60
CA GLN A 85 11.78 21.58 28.50
C GLN A 85 11.51 23.10 28.60
N HIS A 86 10.55 23.57 29.39
CA HIS A 86 10.15 24.96 29.45
C HIS A 86 9.96 25.43 30.89
N GLY A 87 11.03 25.95 31.50
CA GLY A 87 11.20 26.26 32.92
C GLY A 87 10.00 26.87 33.67
N GLU A 88 9.31 27.85 33.11
CA GLU A 88 8.19 28.55 33.79
C GLU A 88 6.91 27.70 33.79
N THR A 89 6.53 27.13 32.64
CA THR A 89 5.34 26.24 32.49
C THR A 89 5.46 24.99 33.36
N PHE A 90 6.64 24.38 33.39
CA PHE A 90 6.94 23.24 34.24
C PHE A 90 6.78 23.56 35.73
N THR A 91 7.28 24.70 36.18
CA THR A 91 7.13 25.16 37.57
C THR A 91 5.66 25.37 37.94
N ALA A 92 4.88 25.98 37.05
CA ALA A 92 3.46 26.26 37.26
C ALA A 92 2.64 24.94 37.34
N ILE A 93 2.92 23.97 36.46
CA ILE A 93 2.29 22.64 36.50
C ILE A 93 2.57 21.93 37.83
N ARG A 94 3.84 21.87 38.24
CA ARG A 94 4.20 21.23 39.53
C ARG A 94 3.56 21.89 40.71
N GLU A 95 3.52 23.20 40.77
CA GLU A 95 2.89 23.95 41.84
C GLU A 95 1.38 23.69 41.87
N ASN A 96 0.72 23.61 40.72
CA ASN A 96 -0.69 23.28 40.59
C ASN A 96 -0.99 21.86 41.10
N LEU A 97 -0.22 20.84 40.69
CA LEU A 97 -0.32 19.47 41.17
C LEU A 97 -0.15 19.41 42.68
N ARG A 98 0.83 20.16 43.22
CA ARG A 98 1.09 20.20 44.68
C ARG A 98 -0.05 20.81 45.49
N ARG A 99 -0.66 21.91 45.01
CA ARG A 99 -1.83 22.53 45.66
C ARG A 99 -3.01 21.57 45.75
N HIS A 100 -3.15 20.64 44.83
CA HIS A 100 -4.24 19.67 44.76
C HIS A 100 -3.85 18.31 45.37
N GLY A 101 -2.72 18.22 46.05
CA GLY A 101 -2.26 16.98 46.74
C GLY A 101 -1.83 15.85 45.80
N LEU A 102 -1.56 16.16 44.55
CA LEU A 102 -1.12 15.21 43.50
C LEU A 102 0.42 15.06 43.44
N THR A 103 1.07 15.24 44.58
CA THR A 103 2.50 14.99 44.72
C THR A 103 2.74 13.49 44.97
N VAL A 104 3.86 12.99 44.52
CA VAL A 104 4.28 11.62 44.70
C VAL A 104 5.64 11.59 45.34
N SER A 105 5.83 10.68 46.30
CA SER A 105 7.11 10.48 46.94
C SER A 105 8.15 9.95 45.93
N PRO A 106 9.46 10.20 46.14
CA PRO A 106 10.51 9.63 45.28
C PRO A 106 10.43 8.11 45.17
N ASP A 107 9.99 7.42 46.19
CA ASP A 107 9.83 5.96 46.21
C ASP A 107 8.76 5.51 45.20
N TYR A 108 7.66 6.24 45.04
CA TYR A 108 6.65 5.94 44.04
C TYR A 108 7.11 6.22 42.60
N MET A 109 7.91 7.27 42.41
CA MET A 109 8.47 7.58 41.09
C MET A 109 9.39 6.47 40.57
N SER A 110 10.03 5.70 41.43
CA SER A 110 10.88 4.56 41.06
C SER A 110 10.06 3.49 40.33
N TYR A 111 8.83 3.17 40.80
CA TYR A 111 7.97 2.17 40.14
C TYR A 111 7.56 2.56 38.72
N PHE A 112 7.29 3.83 38.50
CA PHE A 112 6.94 4.32 37.14
C PHE A 112 8.15 4.45 36.21
N SER A 113 9.37 4.49 36.75
CA SER A 113 10.59 4.69 35.95
C SER A 113 11.42 3.43 35.70
N GLU A 114 11.21 2.34 36.45
CA GLU A 114 12.05 1.15 36.44
C GLU A 114 12.04 0.36 35.14
N THR A 115 10.94 0.37 34.39
CA THR A 115 10.86 -0.28 33.08
C THR A 115 10.33 0.67 32.02
N ARG A 116 10.80 0.50 30.76
CA ARG A 116 10.28 1.29 29.64
C ARG A 116 8.76 1.11 29.46
N ALA A 117 8.23 -0.09 29.70
CA ALA A 117 6.80 -0.39 29.64
C ALA A 117 5.99 0.39 30.68
N MET A 118 6.50 0.51 31.91
CA MET A 118 5.81 1.23 33.00
C MET A 118 5.91 2.75 32.90
N ARG A 119 6.67 3.29 31.94
CA ARG A 119 6.71 4.74 31.62
C ARG A 119 5.61 5.15 30.65
N ARG A 120 4.98 4.21 29.97
CA ARG A 120 4.02 4.46 28.88
C ARG A 120 2.62 4.63 29.47
N HIS A 121 2.00 5.81 29.20
CA HIS A 121 0.67 6.13 29.76
C HIS A 121 -0.43 5.25 29.17
N GLU A 122 -0.30 4.72 27.97
CA GLU A 122 -1.25 3.78 27.39
C GLU A 122 -1.38 2.49 28.23
N ASN A 123 -0.30 2.02 28.82
CA ASN A 123 -0.34 0.89 29.74
C ASN A 123 -1.07 1.25 31.05
N HIS A 124 -0.92 2.51 31.51
CA HIS A 124 -1.68 2.98 32.66
C HIS A 124 -3.17 3.11 32.36
N SER A 125 -3.55 3.48 31.13
CA SER A 125 -4.97 3.47 30.71
C SER A 125 -5.57 2.07 30.87
N ALA A 126 -4.88 1.03 30.37
CA ALA A 126 -5.31 -0.35 30.55
C ALA A 126 -5.43 -0.74 32.03
N ILE A 127 -4.41 -0.42 32.87
CA ILE A 127 -4.42 -0.74 34.31
C ILE A 127 -5.57 -0.03 35.08
N ILE A 128 -5.96 1.18 34.66
CA ILE A 128 -7.05 1.95 35.29
C ILE A 128 -8.43 1.40 34.91
N LEU A 129 -8.57 0.96 33.65
CA LEU A 129 -9.87 0.58 33.09
C LEU A 129 -10.20 -0.88 33.28
N ASP A 130 -9.22 -1.74 33.46
CA ASP A 130 -9.38 -3.16 33.64
C ASP A 130 -9.12 -3.55 35.09
N GLU A 131 -10.21 -3.92 35.80
CA GLU A 131 -10.14 -4.30 37.21
C GLU A 131 -9.54 -5.71 37.39
N ASP A 132 -9.59 -6.55 36.38
CA ASP A 132 -9.23 -7.98 36.44
C ASP A 132 -7.80 -8.29 35.92
N ILE A 133 -7.08 -7.32 35.38
CA ILE A 133 -5.68 -7.49 34.88
C ILE A 133 -4.73 -8.19 35.92
N GLU A 134 -5.11 -8.27 37.18
CA GLU A 134 -4.29 -8.85 38.27
C GLU A 134 -4.51 -10.33 38.55
N THR A 135 -5.67 -10.89 38.22
CA THR A 135 -6.13 -12.10 38.94
C THR A 135 -6.16 -13.37 38.10
N ASP A 136 -6.13 -13.28 36.76
CA ASP A 136 -6.25 -14.45 35.92
C ASP A 136 -5.42 -14.31 34.63
N MET A 137 -4.81 -15.41 34.17
CA MET A 137 -4.15 -15.44 32.86
C MET A 137 -5.17 -15.25 31.70
N ASP A 138 -6.46 -15.55 31.96
CA ASP A 138 -7.56 -15.30 31.02
C ASP A 138 -7.97 -13.82 31.00
N ALA A 139 -7.68 -13.03 32.01
CA ALA A 139 -7.86 -11.56 32.03
C ALA A 139 -6.91 -10.81 31.12
N ALA A 140 -5.87 -11.46 30.57
CA ALA A 140 -5.01 -10.90 29.52
C ALA A 140 -5.76 -10.69 28.20
N ASP A 141 -6.98 -11.19 28.07
CA ASP A 141 -7.84 -11.06 26.88
C ASP A 141 -8.84 -9.91 26.94
N SER A 142 -8.66 -8.95 27.82
CA SER A 142 -9.47 -7.75 27.85
C SER A 142 -9.36 -6.97 26.53
N TRP A 143 -10.39 -7.09 25.69
CA TRP A 143 -10.47 -6.39 24.43
C TRP A 143 -10.31 -4.87 24.60
N LEU A 144 -10.89 -4.28 25.67
CA LEU A 144 -10.80 -2.84 25.95
C LEU A 144 -9.35 -2.43 26.23
N ALA A 145 -8.66 -3.14 27.13
CA ALA A 145 -7.27 -2.85 27.45
C ALA A 145 -6.37 -2.99 26.20
N LEU A 146 -6.56 -4.06 25.41
CA LEU A 146 -5.79 -4.33 24.21
C LEU A 146 -6.05 -3.28 23.11
N ALA A 147 -7.29 -2.87 22.90
CA ALA A 147 -7.64 -1.82 21.93
C ALA A 147 -6.92 -0.49 22.24
N LEU A 148 -6.70 -0.18 23.52
CA LEU A 148 -6.12 1.09 23.95
C LEU A 148 -4.58 1.09 24.05
N VAL A 149 -3.94 -0.03 24.39
CA VAL A 149 -2.49 -0.10 24.60
C VAL A 149 -1.70 0.31 23.34
N GLY A 150 -2.24 0.07 22.16
CA GLY A 150 -1.55 0.27 20.89
C GLY A 150 -1.69 1.65 20.26
N HIS A 151 -2.38 2.63 20.85
CA HIS A 151 -2.69 3.88 20.15
C HIS A 151 -1.46 4.70 19.67
N HIS A 152 -0.28 4.46 20.24
CA HIS A 152 0.99 4.98 19.72
C HIS A 152 1.66 4.09 18.67
N GLY A 153 0.95 3.09 18.16
CA GLY A 153 1.34 2.24 17.04
C GLY A 153 2.20 1.03 17.38
N LYS A 154 2.42 0.73 18.65
CA LYS A 154 3.05 -0.50 19.12
C LYS A 154 2.00 -1.32 19.86
N PHE A 155 1.47 -2.30 19.18
CA PHE A 155 0.47 -3.21 19.68
C PHE A 155 1.17 -4.39 20.37
N ALA A 156 0.90 -4.61 21.64
CA ALA A 156 1.41 -5.75 22.38
C ALA A 156 0.37 -6.16 23.41
N ALA A 157 0.13 -7.45 23.50
CA ALA A 157 -0.60 -8.00 24.62
C ALA A 157 0.15 -7.63 25.91
N PHE A 158 -0.61 -7.32 26.95
CA PHE A 158 -0.09 -7.22 28.30
C PHE A 158 0.31 -8.65 28.69
N ASN A 159 1.59 -8.99 28.54
CA ASN A 159 2.07 -10.31 28.94
C ASN A 159 2.65 -10.19 30.37
N PRO A 160 1.90 -10.50 31.43
CA PRO A 160 2.35 -10.36 32.78
C PRO A 160 3.42 -11.43 33.07
N THR A 161 4.67 -11.00 33.20
CA THR A 161 5.63 -11.82 33.94
C THR A 161 5.41 -11.58 35.42
N ARG A 162 5.72 -12.56 36.30
CA ARG A 162 5.56 -12.44 37.77
C ARG A 162 6.18 -11.17 38.35
N ALA A 163 7.21 -10.61 37.72
CA ALA A 163 7.81 -9.34 38.07
C ALA A 163 6.98 -8.13 37.62
N THR A 164 6.19 -8.28 36.55
CA THR A 164 5.28 -7.26 36.04
C THR A 164 4.01 -7.21 36.87
N ASP A 165 3.48 -8.35 37.29
CA ASP A 165 2.28 -8.48 38.15
C ASP A 165 2.44 -7.74 39.49
N LEU A 166 3.58 -7.93 40.18
CA LEU A 166 3.88 -7.21 41.43
C LEU A 166 3.94 -5.68 41.21
N LYS A 167 4.29 -5.22 40.04
CA LYS A 167 4.35 -3.77 39.70
C LYS A 167 2.98 -3.22 39.37
N ILE A 168 2.16 -3.96 38.63
CA ILE A 168 0.78 -3.61 38.35
C ILE A 168 0.00 -3.46 39.67
N THR A 169 0.06 -4.45 40.57
CA THR A 169 -0.56 -4.43 41.88
C THR A 169 -0.17 -3.18 42.67
N LYS A 170 1.13 -2.82 42.68
CA LYS A 170 1.58 -1.61 43.35
C LYS A 170 1.08 -0.32 42.69
N ILE A 171 1.00 -0.25 41.36
CA ILE A 171 0.46 0.90 40.64
C ILE A 171 -1.03 1.07 40.99
N LYS A 172 -1.83 -0.02 40.95
CA LYS A 172 -3.23 0.00 41.36
C LYS A 172 -3.36 0.49 42.82
N GLN A 173 -2.55 -0.08 43.76
CA GLN A 173 -2.56 0.36 45.15
C GLN A 173 -2.26 1.88 45.27
N ILE A 174 -1.33 2.43 44.49
CA ILE A 174 -1.04 3.86 44.44
C ILE A 174 -2.28 4.64 43.97
N PHE A 175 -2.93 4.18 42.89
CA PHE A 175 -4.12 4.83 42.41
C PHE A 175 -5.27 4.79 43.42
N ASP A 176 -5.50 3.68 44.07
CA ASP A 176 -6.60 3.52 45.04
C ASP A 176 -6.39 4.28 46.36
N THR A 177 -5.15 4.41 46.81
CA THR A 177 -4.83 4.99 48.13
C THR A 177 -4.44 6.47 48.07
N THR A 178 -4.33 7.06 46.89
CA THR A 178 -3.92 8.46 46.67
C THR A 178 -5.01 9.30 45.95
N PRO A 179 -4.87 10.63 45.92
CA PRO A 179 -5.80 11.49 45.14
C PRO A 179 -5.89 11.16 43.65
N TRP A 180 -4.92 10.44 43.07
CA TRP A 180 -4.93 10.02 41.68
C TRP A 180 -6.15 9.18 41.33
N GLY A 181 -6.52 8.20 42.17
CA GLY A 181 -7.72 7.39 41.93
C GLY A 181 -9.02 8.19 41.92
N LYS A 182 -9.10 9.27 42.75
CA LYS A 182 -10.24 10.19 42.67
C LYS A 182 -10.31 10.94 41.34
N ILE A 183 -9.16 11.33 40.78
CA ILE A 183 -9.09 11.98 39.47
C ILE A 183 -9.53 11.00 38.39
N HIS A 184 -9.06 9.75 38.40
CA HIS A 184 -9.48 8.73 37.45
C HIS A 184 -11.00 8.55 37.45
N LYS A 185 -11.59 8.34 38.62
CA LYS A 185 -13.05 8.20 38.77
C LYS A 185 -13.81 9.45 38.27
N ALA A 186 -13.27 10.64 38.54
CA ALA A 186 -13.88 11.89 38.07
C ALA A 186 -13.79 12.05 36.57
N LEU A 187 -12.64 11.72 35.96
CA LEU A 187 -12.45 11.75 34.48
C LEU A 187 -13.39 10.75 33.78
N ILE A 188 -13.46 9.49 34.25
CA ILE A 188 -14.36 8.47 33.72
C ILE A 188 -15.80 8.97 33.78
N ALA A 189 -16.28 9.41 34.97
CA ALA A 189 -17.63 9.90 35.11
C ALA A 189 -17.98 11.09 34.21
N GLN A 190 -17.02 11.96 33.90
CA GLN A 190 -17.23 13.08 32.95
C GLN A 190 -17.29 12.63 31.51
N VAL A 191 -16.46 11.67 31.10
CA VAL A 191 -16.53 11.08 29.75
C VAL A 191 -17.86 10.34 29.58
N GLU A 192 -18.26 9.50 30.55
CA GLU A 192 -19.55 8.83 30.57
C GLU A 192 -20.72 9.81 30.47
N LEU A 193 -20.69 10.90 31.24
CA LEU A 193 -21.70 11.94 31.18
C LEU A 193 -21.70 12.64 29.83
N GLY A 194 -20.56 12.95 29.27
CA GLY A 194 -20.41 13.59 27.96
C GLY A 194 -20.96 12.76 26.83
N VAL A 195 -20.67 11.48 26.83
CA VAL A 195 -21.10 10.50 25.81
C VAL A 195 -22.55 10.04 26.04
N GLY A 196 -22.98 9.98 27.31
CA GLY A 196 -24.33 9.48 27.72
C GLY A 196 -24.39 7.95 27.64
N MET A 197 -23.32 7.26 28.04
CA MET A 197 -23.18 5.81 28.17
C MET A 197 -22.24 5.49 29.33
N SER A 198 -22.57 4.51 30.15
CA SER A 198 -21.71 4.04 31.23
C SER A 198 -20.73 2.99 30.77
N ARG A 199 -19.57 2.92 31.39
CA ARG A 199 -18.60 1.85 31.18
C ARG A 199 -19.19 0.47 31.50
N ASP A 200 -20.12 0.38 32.45
CA ASP A 200 -20.79 -0.87 32.80
C ASP A 200 -21.73 -1.42 31.71
N GLU A 201 -21.94 -0.64 30.61
CA GLU A 201 -22.72 -1.06 29.45
C GLU A 201 -21.82 -1.64 28.33
N LEU A 202 -20.50 -1.64 28.51
CA LEU A 202 -19.58 -2.26 27.54
C LEU A 202 -19.75 -3.78 27.53
N PRO A 203 -19.63 -4.45 26.36
CA PRO A 203 -19.69 -5.91 26.29
C PRO A 203 -18.48 -6.57 26.97
N ASP A 204 -18.71 -7.72 27.58
CA ASP A 204 -17.64 -8.50 28.21
C ASP A 204 -16.66 -9.08 27.18
N HIS A 205 -17.16 -9.38 25.97
CA HIS A 205 -16.38 -9.98 24.89
C HIS A 205 -16.57 -9.25 23.57
N VAL A 206 -15.47 -9.08 22.81
CA VAL A 206 -15.46 -8.52 21.46
C VAL A 206 -14.45 -9.33 20.64
N SER A 207 -14.81 -9.68 19.41
CA SER A 207 -13.96 -10.47 18.53
C SER A 207 -12.62 -9.78 18.20
N PRO A 208 -11.57 -10.52 17.86
CA PRO A 208 -10.30 -9.95 17.44
C PRO A 208 -10.44 -8.99 16.24
N THR A 209 -11.31 -9.31 15.28
CA THR A 209 -11.59 -8.46 14.12
C THR A 209 -12.08 -7.09 14.55
N VAL A 210 -13.11 -7.04 15.39
CA VAL A 210 -13.73 -5.78 15.84
C VAL A 210 -12.80 -5.03 16.81
N THR A 211 -12.08 -5.74 17.69
CA THR A 211 -11.07 -5.13 18.60
C THR A 211 -9.98 -4.39 17.80
N VAL A 212 -9.48 -4.98 16.72
CA VAL A 212 -8.50 -4.32 15.83
C VAL A 212 -9.08 -3.10 15.14
N LEU A 213 -10.33 -3.16 14.67
CA LEU A 213 -11.03 -2.02 14.07
C LEU A 213 -11.20 -0.88 15.08
N ILE A 214 -11.63 -1.19 16.31
CA ILE A 214 -11.74 -0.22 17.43
C ILE A 214 -10.38 0.42 17.70
N SER A 215 -9.33 -0.38 17.84
CA SER A 215 -7.96 0.10 18.06
C SER A 215 -7.49 1.05 16.95
N GLY A 216 -7.73 0.68 15.68
CA GLY A 216 -7.43 1.55 14.54
C GLY A 216 -8.20 2.87 14.54
N LEU A 217 -9.49 2.84 14.92
CA LEU A 217 -10.34 4.03 15.06
C LEU A 217 -9.85 4.94 16.20
N VAL A 218 -9.46 4.38 17.35
CA VAL A 218 -8.89 5.15 18.47
C VAL A 218 -7.61 5.86 18.03
N VAL A 219 -6.70 5.18 17.33
CA VAL A 219 -5.49 5.79 16.76
C VAL A 219 -5.84 6.97 15.84
N LEU A 220 -6.84 6.82 15.01
CA LEU A 220 -7.25 7.86 14.07
C LEU A 220 -7.90 9.04 14.79
N ALA A 221 -8.81 8.78 15.72
CA ALA A 221 -9.51 9.81 16.49
C ALA A 221 -8.54 10.65 17.33
N ASP A 222 -7.58 10.01 18.04
CA ASP A 222 -6.53 10.72 18.79
C ASP A 222 -5.68 11.60 17.87
N ARG A 223 -5.23 11.09 16.71
CA ARG A 223 -4.42 11.86 15.77
C ARG A 223 -5.13 13.09 15.23
N ILE A 224 -6.44 13.02 15.00
CA ILE A 224 -7.25 14.15 14.55
C ILE A 224 -7.49 15.12 15.71
N ALA A 225 -7.90 14.63 16.88
CA ALA A 225 -8.10 15.44 18.10
C ALA A 225 -6.81 16.07 18.64
N SER A 226 -5.64 15.61 18.18
CA SER A 226 -4.32 16.14 18.56
C SER A 226 -3.78 17.22 17.61
N GLN A 227 -4.54 17.64 16.58
CA GLN A 227 -4.11 18.71 15.70
C GLN A 227 -4.04 20.04 16.48
N LEU A 228 -2.98 20.82 16.23
CA LEU A 228 -2.69 22.02 17.01
C LEU A 228 -3.77 23.09 16.88
N ASP A 229 -4.22 23.37 15.67
CA ASP A 229 -5.28 24.34 15.40
C ASP A 229 -6.61 23.94 16.04
N TRP A 230 -6.92 22.64 16.09
CA TRP A 230 -8.10 22.08 16.76
C TRP A 230 -8.05 22.32 18.28
N THR A 231 -6.89 22.06 18.90
CA THR A 231 -6.69 22.28 20.35
C THR A 231 -6.70 23.77 20.70
N GLN A 232 -6.07 24.61 19.89
CA GLN A 232 -6.07 26.09 20.07
C GLN A 232 -7.47 26.67 19.94
N THR A 233 -8.30 26.14 19.04
CA THR A 233 -9.70 26.55 18.91
C THR A 233 -10.47 26.24 20.18
N ALA A 234 -10.35 25.02 20.74
CA ALA A 234 -11.00 24.67 21.99
C ALA A 234 -10.56 25.57 23.16
N GLN A 235 -9.28 25.90 23.28
CA GLN A 235 -8.79 26.82 24.32
C GLN A 235 -9.42 28.20 24.20
N ARG A 236 -9.45 28.78 23.00
CA ARG A 236 -10.08 30.06 22.73
C ARG A 236 -11.57 30.05 23.09
N GLU A 237 -12.30 29.02 22.70
CA GLU A 237 -13.73 28.89 23.01
C GLU A 237 -14.04 28.68 24.49
N MET A 238 -13.12 28.03 25.22
CA MET A 238 -13.16 27.96 26.69
C MET A 238 -12.99 29.35 27.30
N ASP A 239 -12.01 30.13 26.83
CA ASP A 239 -11.72 31.47 27.36
C ASP A 239 -12.86 32.47 27.06
N GLU A 240 -13.52 32.30 25.91
CA GLU A 240 -14.68 33.09 25.49
C GLU A 240 -15.99 32.59 26.17
N GLY A 241 -15.99 31.49 26.90
CA GLY A 241 -17.13 30.91 27.58
C GLY A 241 -18.15 30.24 26.65
N ILE A 242 -17.77 29.91 25.43
CA ILE A 242 -18.63 29.20 24.44
C ILE A 242 -18.81 27.76 24.85
N ILE A 243 -17.74 27.11 25.29
CA ILE A 243 -17.75 25.73 25.83
C ILE A 243 -17.18 25.70 27.25
N SER A 244 -17.66 24.72 28.06
CA SER A 244 -17.22 24.58 29.43
C SER A 244 -17.05 23.14 29.82
N LEU A 245 -15.90 22.80 30.45
CA LEU A 245 -15.66 21.46 31.02
C LEU A 245 -16.63 21.09 32.16
N ALA A 246 -17.40 22.04 32.66
CA ALA A 246 -18.46 21.81 33.63
C ALA A 246 -19.73 21.19 33.01
N ASP A 247 -19.89 21.29 31.69
CA ASP A 247 -20.98 20.68 30.92
C ASP A 247 -20.41 19.77 29.81
N PRO A 248 -20.00 18.54 30.12
CA PRO A 248 -19.39 17.65 29.15
C PRO A 248 -20.33 17.21 28.03
N LYS A 249 -21.66 17.23 28.24
CA LYS A 249 -22.63 16.96 27.17
C LYS A 249 -22.65 18.08 26.12
N GLN A 250 -22.71 19.31 26.57
CA GLN A 250 -22.66 20.47 25.69
C GLN A 250 -21.30 20.52 24.97
N TRP A 251 -20.20 20.21 25.67
CA TRP A 251 -18.87 20.11 25.09
C TRP A 251 -18.82 19.13 23.92
N VAL A 252 -19.17 17.85 24.17
CA VAL A 252 -19.14 16.80 23.13
C VAL A 252 -20.06 17.17 21.96
N ALA A 253 -21.25 17.67 22.20
CA ALA A 253 -22.18 18.08 21.12
C ALA A 253 -21.63 19.22 20.27
N HIS A 254 -21.02 20.23 20.88
CA HIS A 254 -20.42 21.37 20.17
C HIS A 254 -19.20 20.90 19.34
N ARG A 255 -18.29 20.16 19.98
CA ARG A 255 -17.07 19.67 19.31
C ARG A 255 -17.40 18.62 18.23
N ALA A 256 -18.45 17.83 18.35
CA ALA A 256 -18.92 16.93 17.30
C ALA A 256 -19.30 17.70 16.02
N ALA A 257 -20.03 18.81 16.15
CA ALA A 257 -20.39 19.64 15.01
C ALA A 257 -19.16 20.19 14.27
N GLU A 258 -18.11 20.59 15.01
CA GLU A 258 -16.85 21.07 14.44
C GLU A 258 -15.97 19.95 13.90
N SER A 259 -16.09 18.72 14.45
CA SER A 259 -15.29 17.55 14.03
C SER A 259 -15.46 17.22 12.56
N VAL A 260 -16.61 17.51 11.97
CA VAL A 260 -16.84 17.33 10.53
C VAL A 260 -15.83 18.13 9.70
N GLU A 261 -15.54 19.37 10.10
CA GLU A 261 -14.62 20.23 9.34
C GLU A 261 -13.15 19.80 9.53
N ILE A 262 -12.75 19.39 10.73
CA ILE A 262 -11.38 18.90 10.92
C ILE A 262 -11.15 17.55 10.22
N ILE A 263 -12.14 16.65 10.19
CA ILE A 263 -12.08 15.40 9.44
C ILE A 263 -11.93 15.69 7.93
N LYS A 264 -12.70 16.65 7.37
CA LYS A 264 -12.55 17.06 5.97
C LYS A 264 -11.16 17.61 5.66
N LYS A 265 -10.59 18.42 6.58
CA LYS A 265 -9.26 19.03 6.43
C LYS A 265 -8.11 18.03 6.60
N THR A 266 -8.31 16.95 7.31
CA THR A 266 -7.29 15.93 7.59
C THR A 266 -7.39 14.76 6.61
N VAL A 267 -8.22 13.77 6.92
CA VAL A 267 -8.38 12.55 6.12
C VAL A 267 -9.32 12.73 4.93
N GLY A 268 -10.23 13.70 4.97
CA GLY A 268 -11.29 13.91 3.98
C GLY A 268 -12.51 13.01 4.20
N LEU A 269 -13.65 13.43 3.64
CA LEU A 269 -14.86 12.63 3.54
C LEU A 269 -15.09 12.27 2.08
N TYR A 270 -15.43 11.02 1.80
CA TYR A 270 -15.67 10.57 0.43
C TYR A 270 -16.91 11.25 -0.16
N GLN A 271 -16.76 11.78 -1.37
CA GLN A 271 -17.84 12.36 -2.17
C GLN A 271 -17.99 11.59 -3.48
N ASN A 272 -19.10 10.93 -3.65
CA ASN A 272 -19.44 10.22 -4.87
C ASN A 272 -19.83 11.19 -6.00
N TRP A 273 -19.92 10.70 -7.23
CA TRP A 273 -20.52 11.42 -8.34
C TRP A 273 -22.01 11.70 -8.03
N PRO A 274 -22.56 12.82 -8.53
CA PRO A 274 -23.96 13.16 -8.26
C PRO A 274 -24.95 12.14 -8.84
N THR A 275 -24.63 11.49 -9.95
CA THR A 275 -25.43 10.41 -10.55
C THR A 275 -24.53 9.36 -11.19
N ARG A 276 -25.09 8.16 -11.45
CA ARG A 276 -24.38 7.07 -12.18
C ARG A 276 -24.05 7.49 -13.62
N GLU A 277 -24.88 8.30 -14.26
CA GLU A 277 -24.67 8.83 -15.60
C GLU A 277 -23.48 9.80 -15.63
N ALA A 278 -23.37 10.67 -14.62
CA ALA A 278 -22.22 11.57 -14.46
C ALA A 278 -20.92 10.78 -14.27
N ALA A 279 -20.94 9.77 -13.38
CA ALA A 279 -19.81 8.88 -13.20
C ALA A 279 -19.39 8.18 -14.51
N ARG A 280 -20.36 7.63 -15.23
CA ARG A 280 -20.12 6.97 -16.52
C ARG A 280 -19.51 7.94 -17.56
N ALA A 281 -20.03 9.16 -17.65
CA ALA A 281 -19.54 10.18 -18.57
C ALA A 281 -18.07 10.57 -18.25
N ASP A 282 -17.77 10.77 -16.99
CA ASP A 282 -16.41 11.15 -16.53
C ASP A 282 -15.41 10.00 -16.68
N ILE A 283 -15.79 8.77 -16.31
CA ILE A 283 -14.92 7.59 -16.34
C ILE A 283 -14.64 7.14 -17.79
N LEU A 284 -15.66 7.12 -18.64
CA LEU A 284 -15.58 6.63 -20.02
C LEU A 284 -15.28 7.73 -21.05
N ASP A 285 -15.16 8.98 -20.62
CA ASP A 285 -14.91 10.12 -21.54
C ASP A 285 -15.96 10.21 -22.67
N GLY A 286 -17.22 9.85 -22.36
CA GLY A 286 -18.34 9.83 -23.30
C GLY A 286 -18.45 8.58 -24.20
N PHE A 287 -17.46 7.66 -24.15
CA PHE A 287 -17.54 6.42 -24.95
C PHE A 287 -18.58 5.44 -24.37
N PRO A 288 -19.18 4.58 -25.23
CA PRO A 288 -20.06 3.52 -24.77
C PRO A 288 -19.28 2.49 -23.93
N PRO A 289 -19.90 1.90 -22.87
CA PRO A 289 -19.24 0.89 -22.06
C PRO A 289 -19.01 -0.39 -22.86
N ARG A 290 -17.85 -1.00 -22.68
CA ARG A 290 -17.56 -2.37 -23.14
C ARG A 290 -18.23 -3.38 -22.22
N PHE A 291 -18.26 -4.66 -22.60
CA PHE A 291 -18.97 -5.73 -21.89
C PHE A 291 -18.67 -5.78 -20.38
N ALA A 292 -17.40 -5.90 -19.99
CA ALA A 292 -16.99 -5.92 -18.57
C ALA A 292 -17.29 -4.60 -17.84
N GLN A 293 -17.24 -3.46 -18.55
CA GLN A 293 -17.58 -2.14 -18.00
C GLN A 293 -19.08 -1.99 -17.74
N ALA A 294 -19.92 -2.53 -18.61
CA ALA A 294 -21.37 -2.56 -18.39
C ALA A 294 -21.71 -3.49 -17.22
N ALA A 295 -21.12 -4.68 -17.16
CA ALA A 295 -21.30 -5.63 -16.06
C ALA A 295 -20.85 -5.07 -14.70
N ALA A 296 -19.82 -4.23 -14.68
CA ALA A 296 -19.28 -3.63 -13.45
C ALA A 296 -20.32 -2.81 -12.66
N LEU A 297 -21.28 -2.20 -13.36
CA LEU A 297 -22.36 -1.39 -12.74
C LEU A 297 -23.35 -2.23 -11.94
N GLU A 298 -23.41 -3.53 -12.21
CA GLU A 298 -24.34 -4.47 -11.57
C GLU A 298 -23.62 -5.38 -10.53
N GLN A 299 -22.28 -5.21 -10.35
CA GLN A 299 -21.53 -6.01 -9.39
C GLN A 299 -21.76 -5.55 -7.95
N GLY A 300 -22.21 -6.48 -7.11
CA GLY A 300 -22.43 -6.29 -5.67
C GLY A 300 -21.15 -6.35 -4.83
N ASP A 301 -21.32 -6.75 -3.57
CA ASP A 301 -20.24 -6.98 -2.62
C ASP A 301 -19.42 -8.24 -2.98
N GLY A 302 -18.33 -8.47 -2.27
CA GLY A 302 -17.41 -9.56 -2.51
C GLY A 302 -16.19 -9.20 -3.36
N LEU A 303 -15.41 -10.23 -3.73
CA LEU A 303 -14.24 -10.10 -4.57
C LEU A 303 -14.60 -10.35 -6.03
N TRP A 304 -14.55 -9.30 -6.86
CA TRP A 304 -14.74 -9.37 -8.29
C TRP A 304 -13.41 -9.59 -9.00
N ASN A 305 -13.20 -10.78 -9.55
CA ASN A 305 -11.99 -11.13 -10.29
C ASN A 305 -12.22 -10.97 -11.78
N VAL A 306 -11.47 -10.08 -12.44
CA VAL A 306 -11.59 -9.74 -13.86
C VAL A 306 -10.34 -10.14 -14.62
N MET A 307 -10.41 -11.19 -15.40
CA MET A 307 -9.35 -11.65 -16.29
C MET A 307 -9.64 -11.21 -17.72
N ALA A 308 -8.94 -10.19 -18.19
CA ALA A 308 -9.17 -9.64 -19.52
C ALA A 308 -7.89 -9.07 -20.14
N ALA A 309 -7.81 -9.07 -21.47
CA ALA A 309 -6.64 -8.62 -22.20
C ALA A 309 -6.21 -7.19 -21.85
N THR A 310 -4.92 -6.90 -22.01
CA THR A 310 -4.40 -5.53 -21.88
C THR A 310 -5.11 -4.61 -22.85
N GLY A 311 -5.55 -3.42 -22.39
CA GLY A 311 -6.29 -2.46 -23.23
C GLY A 311 -7.79 -2.74 -23.35
N SER A 312 -8.34 -3.77 -22.68
CA SER A 312 -9.79 -4.06 -22.68
C SER A 312 -10.63 -3.07 -21.87
N GLY A 313 -10.01 -2.17 -21.10
CA GLY A 313 -10.69 -1.19 -20.25
C GLY A 313 -10.98 -1.69 -18.84
N LYS A 314 -10.12 -2.58 -18.30
CA LYS A 314 -10.22 -3.11 -16.94
C LYS A 314 -10.25 -2.02 -15.86
N THR A 315 -9.38 -1.01 -15.99
CA THR A 315 -9.30 0.11 -15.03
C THR A 315 -10.62 0.87 -14.95
N GLU A 316 -11.22 1.20 -16.10
CA GLU A 316 -12.51 1.87 -16.16
C GLU A 316 -13.63 0.97 -15.60
N ALA A 317 -13.56 -0.35 -15.81
CA ALA A 317 -14.52 -1.29 -15.22
C ALA A 317 -14.46 -1.26 -13.69
N ALA A 318 -13.26 -1.28 -13.10
CA ALA A 318 -13.10 -1.14 -11.64
C ALA A 318 -13.64 0.20 -11.11
N LEU A 319 -13.38 1.31 -11.81
CA LEU A 319 -13.90 2.63 -11.44
C LEU A 319 -15.44 2.72 -11.57
N LEU A 320 -16.03 2.08 -12.59
CA LEU A 320 -17.48 2.00 -12.75
C LEU A 320 -18.13 1.18 -11.62
N ARG A 321 -17.52 0.05 -11.23
CA ARG A 321 -17.95 -0.71 -10.04
C ARG A 321 -17.88 0.17 -8.79
N HIS A 322 -16.78 0.91 -8.64
CA HIS A 322 -16.62 1.81 -7.49
C HIS A 322 -17.67 2.91 -7.46
N ALA A 323 -18.05 3.48 -8.61
CA ALA A 323 -19.05 4.54 -8.69
C ALA A 323 -20.46 4.14 -8.22
N THR A 324 -20.75 2.83 -8.10
CA THR A 324 -21.99 2.34 -7.50
C THR A 324 -21.99 2.36 -5.98
N ARG A 325 -20.83 2.65 -5.36
CA ARG A 325 -20.58 2.54 -3.92
C ARG A 325 -20.39 3.93 -3.30
N ASN A 326 -20.83 4.10 -2.07
CA ASN A 326 -20.57 5.33 -1.30
C ASN A 326 -19.49 5.05 -0.25
N GLU A 327 -18.29 4.76 -0.72
CA GLU A 327 -17.16 4.39 0.12
C GLU A 327 -15.84 4.83 -0.50
N ARG A 328 -14.76 4.79 0.26
CA ARG A 328 -13.41 5.16 -0.17
C ARG A 328 -12.87 4.19 -1.21
N LEU A 329 -11.93 4.66 -2.05
CA LEU A 329 -11.21 3.87 -3.06
C LEU A 329 -9.73 3.73 -2.69
N ILE A 330 -9.23 2.50 -2.66
CA ILE A 330 -7.80 2.20 -2.64
C ILE A 330 -7.45 1.42 -3.90
N PHE A 331 -6.68 2.04 -4.81
CA PHE A 331 -6.27 1.44 -6.07
C PHE A 331 -4.78 1.07 -6.03
N LEU A 332 -4.47 -0.21 -6.11
CA LEU A 332 -3.13 -0.76 -5.87
C LEU A 332 -2.53 -1.36 -7.15
N LEU A 333 -1.26 -1.10 -7.37
CA LEU A 333 -0.51 -1.49 -8.56
C LEU A 333 0.83 -2.15 -8.19
N PRO A 334 1.41 -2.94 -9.10
CA PRO A 334 2.67 -3.65 -8.79
C PRO A 334 3.89 -2.74 -8.72
N THR A 335 3.88 -1.59 -9.41
CA THR A 335 5.06 -0.71 -9.49
C THR A 335 4.72 0.76 -9.29
N GLN A 336 5.71 1.56 -8.88
CA GLN A 336 5.57 3.01 -8.70
C GLN A 336 5.24 3.72 -10.03
N ALA A 337 5.83 3.30 -11.12
CA ALA A 337 5.60 3.90 -12.44
C ALA A 337 4.14 3.72 -12.91
N THR A 338 3.57 2.51 -12.73
CA THR A 338 2.15 2.24 -12.99
C THR A 338 1.25 3.08 -12.11
N THR A 339 1.62 3.24 -10.83
CA THR A 339 0.86 4.02 -9.85
C THR A 339 0.68 5.46 -10.31
N ASN A 340 1.73 6.10 -10.81
CA ASN A 340 1.69 7.46 -11.30
C ASN A 340 0.83 7.62 -12.57
N ALA A 341 0.92 6.67 -13.50
CA ALA A 341 0.11 6.66 -14.71
C ALA A 341 -1.40 6.49 -14.38
N ILE A 342 -1.72 5.58 -13.46
CA ILE A 342 -3.11 5.36 -13.02
C ILE A 342 -3.62 6.55 -12.20
N MET A 343 -2.79 7.22 -11.38
CA MET A 343 -3.22 8.42 -10.65
C MET A 343 -3.74 9.50 -11.62
N ARG A 344 -3.05 9.74 -12.75
CA ARG A 344 -3.53 10.69 -13.77
C ARG A 344 -4.89 10.28 -14.37
N ARG A 345 -5.12 8.97 -14.57
CA ARG A 345 -6.42 8.45 -15.07
C ARG A 345 -7.52 8.60 -14.03
N VAL A 346 -7.21 8.29 -12.76
CA VAL A 346 -8.14 8.46 -11.63
C VAL A 346 -8.48 9.94 -11.43
N GLN A 347 -7.50 10.86 -11.50
CA GLN A 347 -7.77 12.30 -11.46
C GLN A 347 -8.74 12.74 -12.57
N LYS A 348 -8.57 12.23 -13.79
CA LYS A 348 -9.48 12.52 -14.90
C LYS A 348 -10.89 11.98 -14.65
N ALA A 349 -11.00 10.76 -14.12
CA ALA A 349 -12.28 10.13 -13.81
C ALA A 349 -13.04 10.85 -12.67
N PHE A 350 -12.32 11.37 -11.67
CA PHE A 350 -12.89 12.06 -10.51
C PHE A 350 -13.03 13.58 -10.69
N LYS A 351 -12.89 14.11 -11.90
CA LYS A 351 -12.96 15.57 -12.18
C LYS A 351 -14.29 16.20 -11.76
N GLY A 352 -15.39 15.44 -11.78
CA GLY A 352 -16.73 15.87 -11.37
C GLY A 352 -17.02 15.74 -9.86
N THR A 353 -16.01 15.41 -9.04
CA THR A 353 -16.11 15.24 -7.59
C THR A 353 -15.08 16.12 -6.88
N THR A 354 -15.14 16.18 -5.54
CA THR A 354 -14.15 16.90 -4.72
C THR A 354 -13.70 15.97 -3.59
N ASN A 355 -12.53 15.33 -3.74
CA ASN A 355 -12.03 14.37 -2.76
C ASN A 355 -10.59 14.65 -2.37
N VAL A 356 -10.27 14.45 -1.08
CA VAL A 356 -8.88 14.30 -0.64
C VAL A 356 -8.30 13.03 -1.26
N ALA A 357 -7.10 13.12 -1.79
CA ALA A 357 -6.44 11.97 -2.39
C ALA A 357 -4.97 11.86 -2.00
N SER A 358 -4.42 10.67 -2.18
CA SER A 358 -3.02 10.38 -1.87
C SER A 358 -2.38 9.45 -2.88
N LEU A 359 -1.05 9.58 -3.00
CA LEU A 359 -0.18 8.61 -3.65
C LEU A 359 0.58 7.81 -2.58
N ALA A 360 0.47 6.49 -2.62
CA ALA A 360 1.03 5.61 -1.61
C ALA A 360 2.16 4.72 -2.19
N HIS A 361 3.35 5.32 -2.36
CA HIS A 361 4.60 4.62 -2.73
C HIS A 361 5.84 5.40 -2.26
N GLY A 362 7.03 4.78 -2.31
CA GLY A 362 8.26 5.33 -1.74
C GLY A 362 8.66 6.70 -2.30
N LEU A 363 8.50 6.93 -3.61
CA LEU A 363 8.88 8.16 -4.30
C LEU A 363 7.68 9.09 -4.61
N ALA A 364 6.53 8.87 -4.00
CA ALA A 364 5.30 9.64 -4.28
C ALA A 364 5.48 11.16 -4.13
N ILE A 365 6.33 11.60 -3.22
CA ILE A 365 6.62 13.03 -2.99
C ILE A 365 7.22 13.74 -4.22
N MET A 366 7.81 12.97 -5.16
CA MET A 366 8.36 13.52 -6.41
C MET A 366 7.30 13.92 -7.43
N GLU A 367 6.08 13.41 -7.30
CA GLU A 367 5.05 13.57 -8.29
C GLU A 367 4.40 14.96 -8.24
N ASP A 368 4.02 15.49 -9.41
CA ASP A 368 3.36 16.78 -9.55
C ASP A 368 2.05 16.88 -8.78
N PHE A 369 1.41 15.74 -8.50
CA PHE A 369 0.23 15.66 -7.64
C PHE A 369 0.46 16.34 -6.28
N TYR A 370 1.63 16.19 -5.66
CA TYR A 370 1.95 16.82 -4.39
C TYR A 370 2.54 18.24 -4.50
N SER A 371 2.90 18.69 -5.72
CA SER A 371 3.36 20.07 -5.95
C SER A 371 2.22 21.07 -6.12
N GLN A 372 1.01 20.59 -6.37
CA GLN A 372 -0.16 21.44 -6.41
C GLN A 372 -0.46 21.92 -4.99
N ASN A 373 0.11 23.07 -4.62
CA ASN A 373 -0.24 23.81 -3.40
C ASN A 373 -1.67 24.36 -3.55
N ILE A 374 -2.64 23.51 -3.45
CA ILE A 374 -3.99 23.94 -3.11
C ILE A 374 -3.95 24.19 -1.60
N SER A 375 -3.64 25.45 -1.23
CA SER A 375 -3.76 25.86 0.16
C SER A 375 -5.21 25.61 0.57
N VAL A 376 -5.40 24.81 1.60
CA VAL A 376 -6.73 24.50 2.17
C VAL A 376 -7.44 25.80 2.59
N SER A 377 -6.67 26.88 2.88
CA SER A 377 -7.18 28.24 3.09
C SER A 377 -7.90 28.83 1.87
N ASN A 378 -7.56 28.44 0.65
CA ASN A 378 -8.24 28.92 -0.56
C ASN A 378 -9.47 28.10 -0.94
N VAL A 379 -9.64 26.89 -0.37
CA VAL A 379 -10.80 26.04 -0.58
C VAL A 379 -11.94 26.34 0.42
N MET A 380 -11.64 27.05 1.52
CA MET A 380 -12.53 27.18 2.67
C MET A 380 -12.99 28.61 3.00
N VAL A 381 -12.65 29.62 2.21
CA VAL A 381 -13.08 31.00 2.46
C VAL A 381 -13.95 31.48 1.31
N GLY A 382 -15.28 31.33 1.49
CA GLY A 382 -16.30 31.94 0.66
C GLY A 382 -17.27 30.93 0.05
N ASP A 383 -18.54 31.33 -0.04
CA ASP A 383 -19.68 30.60 -0.64
C ASP A 383 -19.54 30.30 -2.16
N ASN A 384 -18.33 30.36 -2.72
CA ASN A 384 -18.05 30.06 -4.13
C ASN A 384 -17.25 28.78 -4.27
N TYR A 385 -17.90 27.64 -4.08
CA TYR A 385 -17.44 26.29 -4.44
C TYR A 385 -17.49 26.04 -5.97
N GLN A 386 -17.32 27.06 -6.78
CA GLN A 386 -17.33 26.92 -8.23
C GLN A 386 -15.92 27.21 -8.74
N ASP A 387 -15.15 26.21 -9.08
CA ASP A 387 -14.24 26.14 -10.23
C ASP A 387 -13.07 25.15 -10.18
N ASN A 388 -12.82 24.37 -9.09
CA ASN A 388 -11.78 23.35 -9.16
C ASN A 388 -12.22 22.04 -8.46
N GLY A 389 -13.21 21.36 -9.01
CA GLY A 389 -13.48 19.96 -8.70
C GLY A 389 -12.26 19.09 -8.99
N GLY A 390 -12.14 17.93 -8.33
CA GLY A 390 -11.06 16.98 -8.56
C GLY A 390 -10.41 16.43 -7.29
N LEU A 391 -9.24 15.83 -7.45
CA LEU A 391 -8.47 15.20 -6.38
C LEU A 391 -7.34 16.12 -5.87
N PHE A 392 -7.22 16.27 -4.55
CA PHE A 392 -6.19 17.10 -3.93
C PHE A 392 -5.62 16.45 -2.66
N PRO A 393 -4.32 16.63 -2.33
CA PRO A 393 -3.71 16.11 -1.11
C PRO A 393 -3.90 17.06 0.09
N THR A 394 -3.97 16.48 1.30
CA THR A 394 -3.80 17.22 2.56
C THR A 394 -2.45 16.88 3.20
N GLU A 395 -1.95 17.73 4.10
CA GLU A 395 -0.70 17.43 4.83
C GLU A 395 -0.80 16.16 5.66
N PHE A 396 -1.98 15.86 6.20
CA PHE A 396 -2.22 14.69 7.04
C PHE A 396 -2.02 13.37 6.29
N VAL A 397 -2.42 13.29 5.01
CA VAL A 397 -2.33 12.06 4.19
C VAL A 397 -1.09 11.99 3.31
N LYS A 398 -0.11 12.89 3.47
CA LYS A 398 1.12 12.89 2.65
C LYS A 398 2.16 11.83 3.04
N SER A 399 2.10 11.26 4.25
CA SER A 399 3.16 10.39 4.75
C SER A 399 2.69 9.15 5.50
N GLY A 400 3.51 8.11 5.50
CA GLY A 400 3.33 6.88 6.27
C GLY A 400 2.02 6.15 5.99
N ALA A 401 1.50 5.46 7.00
CA ALA A 401 0.22 4.74 6.92
C ALA A 401 -0.98 5.66 6.70
N SER A 402 -0.87 6.97 7.02
CA SER A 402 -1.94 7.94 6.82
C SER A 402 -2.31 8.14 5.34
N ARG A 403 -1.43 7.79 4.39
CA ARG A 403 -1.74 7.82 2.96
C ARG A 403 -2.95 6.96 2.61
N LEU A 404 -3.09 5.80 3.25
CA LEU A 404 -4.21 4.89 3.04
C LEU A 404 -5.55 5.41 3.61
N LEU A 405 -5.55 6.50 4.38
CA LEU A 405 -6.75 7.09 4.99
C LEU A 405 -7.49 8.05 4.06
N ALA A 406 -6.88 8.49 2.96
CA ALA A 406 -7.54 9.39 2.01
C ALA A 406 -8.77 8.73 1.35
N PRO A 407 -9.84 9.49 1.04
CA PRO A 407 -10.98 9.00 0.28
C PRO A 407 -10.61 8.32 -1.05
N VAL A 408 -9.60 8.83 -1.75
CA VAL A 408 -9.07 8.21 -2.96
C VAL A 408 -7.56 8.02 -2.78
N CYS A 409 -7.12 6.78 -2.70
CA CYS A 409 -5.70 6.43 -2.59
C CYS A 409 -5.27 5.60 -3.80
N VAL A 410 -4.21 6.02 -4.48
CA VAL A 410 -3.55 5.21 -5.52
C VAL A 410 -2.17 4.85 -5.01
N GLY A 411 -1.83 3.56 -4.98
CA GLY A 411 -0.58 3.12 -4.36
C GLY A 411 0.01 1.86 -4.96
N THR A 412 1.17 1.44 -4.44
CA THR A 412 1.69 0.11 -4.75
C THR A 412 1.07 -0.95 -3.84
N VAL A 413 0.96 -2.18 -4.35
CA VAL A 413 0.44 -3.32 -3.58
C VAL A 413 1.23 -3.54 -2.28
N ASP A 414 2.51 -3.20 -2.26
CA ASP A 414 3.36 -3.25 -1.06
C ASP A 414 2.72 -2.50 0.13
N GLN A 415 2.00 -1.39 -0.13
CA GLN A 415 1.35 -0.62 0.93
C GLN A 415 0.19 -1.38 1.60
N ALA A 416 -0.48 -2.27 0.87
CA ALA A 416 -1.54 -3.10 1.44
C ALA A 416 -0.95 -4.32 2.14
N ILE A 417 -0.06 -5.09 1.50
CA ILE A 417 0.50 -6.31 2.08
C ILE A 417 1.39 -6.08 3.30
N LEU A 418 1.83 -4.83 3.55
CA LEU A 418 2.33 -4.43 4.88
C LEU A 418 1.30 -4.63 6.00
N GLY A 419 0.01 -4.75 5.68
CA GLY A 419 -1.05 -5.07 6.64
C GLY A 419 -0.92 -6.49 7.21
N SER A 420 -0.39 -7.43 6.45
CA SER A 420 -0.09 -8.81 6.90
C SER A 420 1.18 -8.91 7.77
N LEU A 421 1.94 -7.83 7.90
CA LEU A 421 3.17 -7.81 8.69
C LEU A 421 2.97 -7.08 10.02
N PRO A 422 3.63 -7.49 11.11
CA PRO A 422 3.51 -6.85 12.43
C PRO A 422 4.25 -5.50 12.49
N THR A 423 3.83 -4.55 11.64
CA THR A 423 4.44 -3.22 11.49
C THR A 423 3.87 -2.21 12.47
N LYS A 424 4.60 -1.12 12.71
CA LYS A 424 4.10 -0.01 13.52
C LYS A 424 2.83 0.61 12.87
N PHE A 425 1.82 0.91 13.69
CA PHE A 425 0.49 1.38 13.27
C PHE A 425 -0.25 0.40 12.35
N ASN A 426 -0.04 -0.90 12.52
CA ASN A 426 -0.68 -1.92 11.71
C ASN A 426 -2.21 -1.86 11.79
N HIS A 427 -2.80 -1.73 12.99
CA HIS A 427 -4.26 -1.64 13.16
C HIS A 427 -4.87 -0.45 12.41
N LEU A 428 -4.18 0.70 12.36
CA LEU A 428 -4.60 1.83 11.54
C LEU A 428 -4.58 1.50 10.05
N ARG A 429 -3.59 0.72 9.60
CA ARG A 429 -3.50 0.24 8.20
C ARG A 429 -4.62 -0.74 7.89
N LEU A 430 -4.84 -1.72 8.76
CA LEU A 430 -5.91 -2.71 8.63
C LEU A 430 -7.29 -2.05 8.60
N LEU A 431 -7.54 -1.07 9.48
CA LEU A 431 -8.76 -0.25 9.43
C LEU A 431 -8.90 0.49 8.09
N ALA A 432 -7.85 1.13 7.61
CA ALA A 432 -7.89 1.87 6.35
C ALA A 432 -8.22 0.97 5.16
N LEU A 433 -7.66 -0.24 5.13
CA LEU A 433 -7.89 -1.27 4.12
C LEU A 433 -9.30 -1.88 4.23
N ALA A 434 -9.81 -2.11 5.44
CA ALA A 434 -11.17 -2.60 5.65
C ALA A 434 -12.24 -1.55 5.31
N ASN A 435 -11.91 -0.26 5.42
CA ASN A 435 -12.84 0.85 5.20
C ASN A 435 -12.78 1.42 3.77
N ALA A 436 -12.63 0.58 2.75
CA ALA A 436 -12.52 1.00 1.35
C ALA A 436 -12.97 -0.09 0.39
N HIS A 437 -13.33 0.28 -0.85
CA HIS A 437 -13.26 -0.61 -1.99
C HIS A 437 -11.80 -0.72 -2.44
N VAL A 438 -11.24 -1.92 -2.40
CA VAL A 438 -9.84 -2.18 -2.75
C VAL A 438 -9.76 -2.74 -4.17
N VAL A 439 -8.99 -2.08 -5.03
CA VAL A 439 -8.69 -2.57 -6.39
C VAL A 439 -7.23 -2.95 -6.45
N ILE A 440 -6.92 -4.17 -6.90
CA ILE A 440 -5.54 -4.64 -7.14
C ILE A 440 -5.40 -4.95 -8.62
N ASP A 441 -4.56 -4.17 -9.30
CA ASP A 441 -4.27 -4.36 -10.72
C ASP A 441 -3.03 -5.23 -10.93
N GLU A 442 -3.03 -6.04 -11.99
CA GLU A 442 -1.98 -6.98 -12.38
C GLU A 442 -1.57 -7.93 -11.22
N VAL A 443 -2.54 -8.47 -10.50
CA VAL A 443 -2.32 -9.32 -9.31
C VAL A 443 -1.43 -10.54 -9.58
N HIS A 444 -1.38 -11.03 -10.83
CA HIS A 444 -0.52 -12.14 -11.25
C HIS A 444 0.99 -11.82 -11.21
N THR A 445 1.38 -10.55 -11.07
CA THR A 445 2.79 -10.15 -11.03
C THR A 445 3.43 -10.33 -9.65
N LEU A 446 2.65 -10.71 -8.64
CA LEU A 446 3.16 -10.95 -7.28
C LEU A 446 4.02 -12.23 -7.27
N ASP A 447 5.21 -12.13 -6.69
CA ASP A 447 6.04 -13.31 -6.46
C ASP A 447 5.48 -14.21 -5.34
N ALA A 448 6.08 -15.37 -5.12
CA ALA A 448 5.58 -16.31 -4.13
C ALA A 448 5.54 -15.73 -2.71
N TYR A 449 6.53 -14.94 -2.31
CA TYR A 449 6.55 -14.28 -1.01
C TYR A 449 5.39 -13.27 -0.86
N GLN A 450 5.20 -12.41 -1.87
CA GLN A 450 4.11 -11.42 -1.87
C GLN A 450 2.74 -12.09 -1.94
N SER A 451 2.64 -13.22 -2.64
CA SER A 451 1.41 -14.02 -2.73
C SER A 451 0.99 -14.60 -1.38
N GLU A 452 1.95 -15.04 -0.52
CA GLU A 452 1.66 -15.48 0.85
C GLU A 452 1.11 -14.32 1.70
N LEU A 453 1.68 -13.12 1.56
CA LEU A 453 1.21 -11.94 2.29
C LEU A 453 -0.17 -11.46 1.80
N LEU A 454 -0.44 -11.55 0.50
CA LEU A 454 -1.75 -11.19 -0.05
C LEU A 454 -2.82 -12.21 0.35
N GLU A 455 -2.52 -13.51 0.32
CA GLU A 455 -3.40 -14.56 0.81
C GLU A 455 -3.82 -14.29 2.26
N ASP A 456 -2.85 -14.00 3.12
CA ASP A 456 -3.10 -13.65 4.51
C ASP A 456 -4.05 -12.45 4.63
N LEU A 457 -3.79 -11.39 3.88
CA LEU A 457 -4.65 -10.20 3.88
C LEU A 457 -6.07 -10.46 3.34
N LEU A 458 -6.25 -11.45 2.47
CA LEU A 458 -7.59 -11.86 2.01
C LEU A 458 -8.45 -12.43 3.15
N HIS A 459 -7.87 -13.10 4.14
CA HIS A 459 -8.60 -13.51 5.35
C HIS A 459 -9.11 -12.31 6.15
N TRP A 460 -8.28 -11.25 6.30
CA TRP A 460 -8.71 -9.99 6.93
C TRP A 460 -9.87 -9.33 6.17
N TRP A 461 -9.76 -9.24 4.84
CA TRP A 461 -10.81 -8.66 4.02
C TRP A 461 -12.09 -9.49 3.97
N ALA A 462 -11.98 -10.81 4.06
CA ALA A 462 -13.15 -11.68 4.21
C ALA A 462 -13.85 -11.42 5.55
N ALA A 463 -13.11 -11.42 6.67
CA ALA A 463 -13.66 -11.15 8.01
C ALA A 463 -14.28 -9.75 8.16
N THR A 464 -13.81 -8.77 7.39
CA THR A 464 -14.36 -7.39 7.40
C THR A 464 -15.35 -7.11 6.27
N HIS A 465 -15.73 -8.12 5.48
CA HIS A 465 -16.61 -8.01 4.31
C HIS A 465 -16.18 -6.87 3.37
N THR A 466 -14.87 -6.76 3.14
CA THR A 466 -14.32 -5.68 2.31
C THR A 466 -14.53 -5.99 0.83
N PRO A 467 -15.14 -5.06 0.05
CA PRO A 467 -15.30 -5.24 -1.38
C PRO A 467 -13.95 -5.11 -2.10
N ILE A 468 -13.62 -6.09 -2.93
CA ILE A 468 -12.35 -6.16 -3.66
C ILE A 468 -12.59 -6.31 -5.15
N THR A 469 -11.72 -5.70 -5.96
CA THR A 469 -11.62 -5.95 -7.41
C THR A 469 -10.21 -6.39 -7.76
N PHE A 470 -10.06 -7.59 -8.28
CA PHE A 470 -8.83 -8.02 -8.94
C PHE A 470 -8.92 -7.74 -10.43
N LEU A 471 -7.87 -7.13 -10.95
CA LEU A 471 -7.68 -6.92 -12.38
C LEU A 471 -6.43 -7.66 -12.82
N THR A 472 -6.55 -8.49 -13.85
CA THR A 472 -5.39 -9.22 -14.36
C THR A 472 -5.54 -9.49 -15.85
N ALA A 473 -4.43 -9.56 -16.57
CA ALA A 473 -4.42 -10.08 -17.92
C ALA A 473 -4.42 -11.62 -17.91
N THR A 474 -3.89 -12.21 -16.85
CA THR A 474 -3.63 -13.66 -16.77
C THR A 474 -3.51 -14.05 -15.31
N MET A 475 -4.09 -15.18 -14.92
CA MET A 475 -3.91 -15.76 -13.58
C MET A 475 -3.96 -17.29 -13.70
N PRO A 476 -2.91 -18.02 -13.30
CA PRO A 476 -2.92 -19.47 -13.32
C PRO A 476 -3.97 -20.04 -12.36
N ALA A 477 -4.48 -21.24 -12.67
CA ALA A 477 -5.56 -21.87 -11.90
C ALA A 477 -5.18 -22.02 -10.43
N TRP A 478 -3.96 -22.48 -10.12
CA TRP A 478 -3.48 -22.66 -8.74
C TRP A 478 -3.52 -21.37 -7.93
N GLN A 479 -3.21 -20.22 -8.55
CA GLN A 479 -3.24 -18.93 -7.86
C GLN A 479 -4.68 -18.45 -7.64
N GLN A 480 -5.59 -18.70 -8.58
CA GLN A 480 -7.02 -18.45 -8.40
C GLN A 480 -7.57 -19.25 -7.22
N GLU A 481 -7.28 -20.54 -7.16
CA GLU A 481 -7.70 -21.44 -6.07
C GLU A 481 -7.17 -20.96 -4.72
N LYS A 482 -5.87 -20.66 -4.64
CA LYS A 482 -5.22 -20.16 -3.44
C LYS A 482 -5.91 -18.91 -2.89
N PHE A 483 -6.10 -17.90 -3.72
CA PHE A 483 -6.72 -16.65 -3.29
C PHE A 483 -8.21 -16.80 -2.99
N LYS A 484 -8.88 -17.66 -3.75
CA LYS A 484 -10.28 -17.95 -3.50
C LYS A 484 -10.48 -18.65 -2.16
N GLN A 485 -9.68 -19.68 -1.84
CA GLN A 485 -9.73 -20.39 -0.56
C GLN A 485 -9.51 -19.48 0.64
N ALA A 486 -8.67 -18.43 0.51
CA ALA A 486 -8.46 -17.45 1.56
C ALA A 486 -9.67 -16.52 1.78
N TYR A 487 -10.46 -16.23 0.74
CA TYR A 487 -11.55 -15.26 0.80
C TYR A 487 -12.93 -15.90 0.92
N SER A 488 -13.20 -17.01 0.22
CA SER A 488 -14.51 -17.66 0.12
C SER A 488 -14.47 -19.08 0.69
N LYS A 489 -15.63 -19.57 1.18
CA LYS A 489 -15.83 -20.99 1.58
C LYS A 489 -16.33 -21.86 0.42
N HIS A 490 -16.77 -21.24 -0.70
CA HIS A 490 -17.40 -21.98 -1.79
C HIS A 490 -16.36 -22.61 -2.72
N ASP A 491 -16.58 -23.86 -3.06
CA ASP A 491 -15.76 -24.58 -4.04
C ASP A 491 -16.34 -24.37 -5.43
N SER A 492 -15.54 -23.91 -6.38
CA SER A 492 -15.93 -23.80 -7.79
C SER A 492 -14.67 -23.86 -8.66
N ASP A 493 -14.82 -24.37 -9.87
CA ASP A 493 -13.72 -24.49 -10.81
C ASP A 493 -13.08 -23.12 -11.11
N PRO A 494 -11.74 -23.05 -11.30
CA PRO A 494 -11.05 -21.84 -11.71
C PRO A 494 -11.62 -21.26 -12.99
N ALA A 495 -11.80 -19.96 -13.02
CA ALA A 495 -12.30 -19.28 -14.21
C ALA A 495 -11.25 -19.28 -15.33
N ARG A 496 -11.71 -19.40 -16.59
CA ARG A 496 -10.82 -19.36 -17.77
C ARG A 496 -10.80 -17.97 -18.38
N PHE A 497 -9.63 -17.53 -18.80
CA PHE A 497 -9.45 -16.28 -19.55
C PHE A 497 -10.16 -16.35 -20.92
N PRO A 498 -10.86 -15.31 -21.40
CA PRO A 498 -11.17 -14.07 -20.68
C PRO A 498 -12.54 -14.14 -19.99
N SER A 499 -12.61 -13.82 -18.74
CA SER A 499 -13.85 -13.89 -17.95
C SER A 499 -13.80 -12.99 -16.73
N PHE A 500 -14.93 -12.85 -16.04
CA PHE A 500 -14.99 -12.37 -14.68
C PHE A 500 -15.85 -13.29 -13.82
N THR A 501 -15.59 -13.28 -12.51
CA THR A 501 -16.35 -14.01 -11.48
C THR A 501 -16.39 -13.19 -10.19
N THR A 502 -17.37 -13.48 -9.32
CA THR A 502 -17.48 -12.81 -8.01
C THR A 502 -17.47 -13.88 -6.92
N TRP A 503 -16.52 -13.78 -6.00
CA TRP A 503 -16.40 -14.62 -4.82
C TRP A 503 -17.00 -13.89 -3.62
N LEU A 504 -17.81 -14.60 -2.82
CA LEU A 504 -18.42 -14.04 -1.63
C LEU A 504 -17.53 -14.31 -0.40
N PRO A 505 -17.45 -13.37 0.56
CA PRO A 505 -16.61 -13.56 1.73
C PRO A 505 -17.14 -14.69 2.60
N ARG A 506 -16.23 -15.35 3.33
CA ARG A 506 -16.60 -16.34 4.35
C ARG A 506 -17.51 -15.67 5.38
N SER A 507 -18.69 -16.20 5.61
CA SER A 507 -19.51 -15.85 6.76
C SER A 507 -19.28 -16.89 7.88
N GLY A 508 -19.22 -16.43 9.14
CA GLY A 508 -19.00 -17.30 10.30
C GLY A 508 -20.14 -18.27 10.60
N ASP A 509 -21.36 -17.96 10.18
CA ASP A 509 -22.55 -18.70 10.59
C ASP A 509 -22.83 -19.89 9.67
N GLU A 510 -22.77 -21.09 10.25
CA GLU A 510 -23.24 -22.34 9.64
C GLU A 510 -24.78 -22.43 9.47
N ILE A 511 -25.56 -21.37 9.79
CA ILE A 511 -27.01 -21.44 10.00
C ILE A 511 -27.81 -20.80 8.84
N ASP A 512 -27.19 -20.37 7.77
CA ASP A 512 -27.97 -19.89 6.62
C ASP A 512 -28.45 -21.10 5.80
N PRO A 513 -29.79 -21.37 5.75
CA PRO A 513 -30.33 -22.48 4.99
C PRO A 513 -30.22 -22.33 3.47
N ASP A 514 -29.81 -21.15 2.99
CA ASP A 514 -29.59 -20.86 1.57
C ASP A 514 -28.33 -19.95 1.41
N PRO A 515 -27.11 -20.49 1.64
CA PRO A 515 -25.90 -19.71 1.58
C PRO A 515 -25.74 -19.12 0.18
N ALA A 516 -25.50 -17.81 0.13
CA ALA A 516 -25.18 -17.15 -1.13
C ALA A 516 -23.95 -17.81 -1.76
N VAL A 517 -24.10 -18.30 -2.98
CA VAL A 517 -23.08 -19.04 -3.73
C VAL A 517 -22.30 -18.08 -4.62
N ASP A 518 -21.00 -18.34 -4.82
CA ASP A 518 -20.19 -17.59 -5.77
C ASP A 518 -20.84 -17.56 -7.16
N ALA A 519 -20.80 -16.41 -7.80
CA ALA A 519 -21.34 -16.28 -9.14
C ALA A 519 -20.51 -17.10 -10.15
N PRO A 520 -21.12 -17.88 -11.06
CA PRO A 520 -20.37 -18.61 -12.06
C PRO A 520 -19.56 -17.66 -12.95
N PRO A 521 -18.42 -18.11 -13.51
CA PRO A 521 -17.64 -17.31 -14.42
C PRO A 521 -18.44 -16.86 -15.64
N VAL A 522 -18.36 -15.56 -15.96
CA VAL A 522 -18.97 -14.95 -17.14
C VAL A 522 -17.90 -14.68 -18.19
N VAL A 523 -18.01 -15.32 -19.35
CA VAL A 523 -17.05 -15.13 -20.45
C VAL A 523 -17.17 -13.72 -21.03
N ILE A 524 -16.05 -13.03 -21.21
CA ILE A 524 -15.97 -11.73 -21.84
C ILE A 524 -15.85 -11.93 -23.37
N PRO A 525 -16.82 -11.47 -24.17
CA PRO A 525 -16.70 -11.56 -25.62
C PRO A 525 -15.43 -10.86 -26.13
N THR A 526 -14.59 -11.59 -26.84
CA THR A 526 -13.30 -11.09 -27.37
C THR A 526 -13.13 -11.60 -28.79
N GLU A 527 -12.83 -10.70 -29.73
CA GLU A 527 -12.52 -11.08 -31.09
C GLU A 527 -11.25 -11.92 -31.14
N PRO A 528 -11.29 -13.13 -31.72
CA PRO A 528 -10.12 -14.00 -31.78
C PRO A 528 -9.07 -13.45 -32.74
N TYR A 529 -7.80 -13.59 -32.37
CA TYR A 529 -6.68 -13.27 -33.25
C TYR A 529 -5.49 -14.19 -32.97
N THR A 530 -4.55 -14.22 -33.91
CA THR A 530 -3.34 -15.05 -33.79
C THR A 530 -2.08 -14.21 -33.76
N ILE A 531 -1.06 -14.74 -33.05
CA ILE A 531 0.30 -14.19 -33.07
C ILE A 531 1.26 -15.29 -33.49
N ASP A 532 1.99 -15.08 -34.59
CA ASP A 532 3.01 -16.01 -35.03
C ASP A 532 4.24 -15.92 -34.10
N LEU A 533 4.75 -17.07 -33.68
CA LEU A 533 5.92 -17.17 -32.81
C LEU A 533 7.10 -17.74 -33.64
N ALA A 534 8.13 -16.96 -33.79
CA ALA A 534 9.37 -17.36 -34.45
C ALA A 534 10.49 -17.55 -33.43
N VAL A 535 10.72 -18.79 -32.99
CA VAL A 535 11.77 -19.12 -32.03
C VAL A 535 13.11 -19.27 -32.77
N ASP A 536 14.11 -18.51 -32.34
CA ASP A 536 15.46 -18.46 -32.89
C ASP A 536 16.45 -18.98 -31.82
N PRO A 537 16.97 -20.22 -31.96
CA PRO A 537 17.99 -20.75 -31.04
C PRO A 537 19.33 -20.04 -31.26
N VAL A 538 19.85 -19.37 -30.26
CA VAL A 538 21.06 -18.54 -30.35
C VAL A 538 22.05 -18.94 -29.25
N PRO A 539 23.34 -19.14 -29.58
CA PRO A 539 24.39 -19.27 -28.57
C PRO A 539 24.45 -18.06 -27.65
N TYR A 540 24.69 -18.28 -26.35
CA TYR A 540 24.65 -17.22 -25.33
C TYR A 540 25.54 -16.02 -25.66
N ASP A 541 26.76 -16.28 -26.15
CA ASP A 541 27.75 -15.28 -26.53
C ASP A 541 27.40 -14.52 -27.81
N GLN A 542 26.41 -15.00 -28.59
CA GLN A 542 25.96 -14.39 -29.84
C GLN A 542 24.60 -13.69 -29.74
N LEU A 543 24.00 -13.64 -28.56
CA LEU A 543 22.68 -13.04 -28.36
C LEU A 543 22.62 -11.57 -28.83
N VAL A 544 23.59 -10.74 -28.41
CA VAL A 544 23.65 -9.33 -28.77
C VAL A 544 23.81 -9.20 -30.31
N ASP A 545 24.72 -9.94 -30.93
CA ASP A 545 24.91 -9.93 -32.38
C ASP A 545 23.66 -10.44 -33.14
N SER A 546 22.94 -11.42 -32.56
CA SER A 546 21.70 -11.89 -33.16
C SER A 546 20.61 -10.79 -33.13
N HIS A 547 20.46 -10.05 -32.02
CA HIS A 547 19.56 -8.89 -31.98
C HIS A 547 19.95 -7.82 -32.96
N ILE A 548 21.25 -7.48 -33.08
CA ILE A 548 21.76 -6.49 -34.03
C ILE A 548 21.43 -6.90 -35.48
N ARG A 549 21.74 -8.15 -35.86
CA ARG A 549 21.43 -8.65 -37.23
C ARG A 549 19.93 -8.60 -37.50
N TRP A 550 19.11 -8.96 -36.54
CA TRP A 550 17.65 -8.93 -36.65
C TRP A 550 17.13 -7.50 -36.87
N ILE A 551 17.59 -6.52 -36.05
CA ILE A 551 17.22 -5.10 -36.21
C ILE A 551 17.58 -4.62 -37.61
N GLN A 552 18.82 -4.91 -38.10
CA GLN A 552 19.27 -4.52 -39.43
C GLN A 552 18.36 -5.11 -40.52
N ALA A 553 18.00 -6.38 -40.40
CA ALA A 553 17.08 -7.03 -41.34
C ALA A 553 15.68 -6.39 -41.32
N GLN A 554 15.15 -6.05 -40.12
CA GLN A 554 13.85 -5.36 -40.03
C GLN A 554 13.93 -3.94 -40.61
N ARG A 555 15.01 -3.19 -40.40
CA ARG A 555 15.21 -1.86 -41.00
C ARG A 555 15.33 -1.91 -42.53
N GLN A 556 15.96 -2.96 -43.07
CA GLN A 556 16.01 -3.17 -44.52
C GLN A 556 14.64 -3.51 -45.11
N ALA A 557 13.87 -4.34 -44.44
CA ALA A 557 12.52 -4.73 -44.87
C ALA A 557 11.49 -3.62 -44.64
N TYR A 558 11.56 -2.94 -43.49
CA TYR A 558 10.59 -1.96 -43.04
C TYR A 558 11.31 -0.71 -42.50
N PRO A 559 11.78 0.21 -43.37
CA PRO A 559 12.58 1.36 -42.95
C PRO A 559 11.90 2.28 -41.93
N GLN A 560 10.57 2.36 -41.94
CA GLN A 560 9.76 3.21 -41.06
C GLN A 560 9.09 2.46 -39.92
N ALA A 561 9.52 1.21 -39.60
CA ALA A 561 8.88 0.45 -38.56
C ALA A 561 9.22 0.98 -37.15
N ARG A 562 8.26 0.84 -36.23
CA ARG A 562 8.44 0.94 -34.80
C ARG A 562 8.95 -0.40 -34.28
N ILE A 563 10.24 -0.50 -33.99
CA ILE A 563 10.91 -1.75 -33.61
C ILE A 563 11.07 -1.82 -32.09
N GLY A 564 10.63 -2.92 -31.48
CA GLY A 564 10.86 -3.22 -30.04
C GLY A 564 11.82 -4.38 -29.82
N ILE A 565 12.78 -4.19 -28.90
CA ILE A 565 13.70 -5.24 -28.42
C ILE A 565 13.58 -5.33 -26.91
N ILE A 566 13.24 -6.51 -26.39
CA ILE A 566 13.14 -6.74 -24.95
C ILE A 566 14.16 -7.81 -24.52
N CYS A 567 15.13 -7.37 -23.72
CA CYS A 567 16.19 -8.22 -23.17
C CYS A 567 15.89 -8.63 -21.73
N ASN A 568 16.40 -9.78 -21.31
CA ASN A 568 16.28 -10.23 -19.91
C ASN A 568 17.31 -9.56 -18.98
N THR A 569 18.39 -8.97 -19.53
CA THR A 569 19.44 -8.28 -18.74
C THR A 569 19.71 -6.88 -19.26
N VAL A 570 20.09 -5.99 -18.33
CA VAL A 570 20.42 -4.60 -18.65
C VAL A 570 21.66 -4.50 -19.54
N ASP A 571 22.68 -5.33 -19.28
CA ASP A 571 23.97 -5.26 -20.02
C ASP A 571 23.78 -5.54 -21.52
N ARG A 572 22.90 -6.49 -21.88
CA ARG A 572 22.57 -6.76 -23.28
C ARG A 572 21.79 -5.61 -23.94
N ALA A 573 20.83 -5.04 -23.20
CA ALA A 573 20.09 -3.88 -23.70
C ALA A 573 21.01 -2.68 -23.98
N GLN A 574 21.94 -2.40 -23.05
CA GLN A 574 22.96 -1.35 -23.23
C GLN A 574 23.87 -1.61 -24.44
N ALA A 575 24.35 -2.84 -24.63
CA ALA A 575 25.21 -3.21 -25.75
C ALA A 575 24.50 -3.02 -27.11
N ILE A 576 23.21 -3.36 -27.19
CA ILE A 576 22.41 -3.14 -28.41
C ILE A 576 22.29 -1.64 -28.70
N VAL A 577 21.98 -0.80 -27.71
CA VAL A 577 21.88 0.65 -27.87
C VAL A 577 23.20 1.25 -28.33
N GLN A 578 24.32 0.79 -27.81
CA GLN A 578 25.66 1.23 -28.26
C GLN A 578 25.90 0.94 -29.77
N ALA A 579 25.43 -0.21 -30.24
CA ALA A 579 25.57 -0.59 -31.65
C ALA A 579 24.73 0.28 -32.64
N PHE A 580 23.62 0.84 -32.14
CA PHE A 580 22.70 1.69 -32.93
C PHE A 580 22.71 3.16 -32.48
N ASP A 581 23.82 3.67 -32.01
CA ASP A 581 23.98 5.05 -31.58
C ASP A 581 23.46 6.09 -32.56
N HIS A 582 23.65 5.84 -33.85
CA HIS A 582 23.21 6.71 -34.95
C HIS A 582 21.66 6.82 -35.06
N GLU A 583 20.89 5.83 -34.60
CA GLU A 583 19.42 5.84 -34.59
C GLU A 583 18.83 6.48 -33.33
N LYS A 584 19.66 6.76 -32.31
CA LYS A 584 19.24 7.27 -31.00
C LYS A 584 18.10 6.42 -30.36
N PRO A 585 18.33 5.12 -30.12
CA PRO A 585 17.32 4.26 -29.53
C PRO A 585 16.85 4.79 -28.20
N VAL A 586 15.56 4.67 -27.87
CA VAL A 586 15.06 4.95 -26.52
C VAL A 586 15.27 3.70 -25.66
N LEU A 587 16.05 3.85 -24.58
CA LEU A 587 16.41 2.76 -23.67
C LEU A 587 15.63 2.87 -22.36
N LEU A 588 15.12 1.75 -21.85
CA LEU A 588 14.42 1.73 -20.57
C LEU A 588 14.80 0.50 -19.72
N HIS A 589 15.39 0.75 -18.53
CA HIS A 589 15.75 -0.30 -17.57
C HIS A 589 15.92 0.24 -16.13
N SER A 590 16.12 -0.65 -15.16
CA SER A 590 16.21 -0.32 -13.72
C SER A 590 17.46 0.47 -13.30
N ARG A 591 18.60 0.36 -14.05
CA ARG A 591 19.87 1.03 -13.72
C ARG A 591 19.96 2.47 -14.26
N MET A 592 18.84 3.20 -14.25
CA MET A 592 18.75 4.63 -14.57
C MET A 592 18.28 5.40 -13.37
N THR A 593 18.67 6.69 -13.25
CA THR A 593 18.09 7.57 -12.23
C THR A 593 16.57 7.65 -12.39
N ALA A 594 15.86 7.97 -11.32
CA ALA A 594 14.42 8.11 -11.36
C ALA A 594 13.97 9.12 -12.45
N GLU A 595 14.66 10.24 -12.56
CA GLU A 595 14.39 11.26 -13.60
C GLU A 595 14.70 10.76 -15.01
N HIS A 596 15.80 10.03 -15.22
CA HIS A 596 16.14 9.50 -16.55
C HIS A 596 15.09 8.50 -17.03
N ARG A 597 14.65 7.58 -16.15
CA ARG A 597 13.56 6.64 -16.48
C ARG A 597 12.25 7.35 -16.81
N ARG A 598 11.90 8.37 -16.04
CA ARG A 598 10.70 9.17 -16.27
C ARG A 598 10.72 9.84 -17.65
N ARG A 599 11.82 10.51 -17.99
CA ARG A 599 11.97 11.18 -19.29
C ARG A 599 11.85 10.21 -20.46
N ASN A 600 12.55 9.05 -20.39
CA ASN A 600 12.51 8.05 -21.47
C ASN A 600 11.12 7.40 -21.61
N ALA A 601 10.42 7.15 -20.50
CA ALA A 601 9.05 6.65 -20.53
C ALA A 601 8.09 7.66 -21.16
N GLU A 602 8.18 8.94 -20.81
CA GLU A 602 7.40 10.02 -21.38
C GLU A 602 7.69 10.22 -22.87
N GLU A 603 8.96 10.14 -23.27
CA GLU A 603 9.35 10.20 -24.68
C GLU A 603 8.71 9.07 -25.50
N LEU A 604 8.71 7.84 -24.98
CA LEU A 604 8.06 6.69 -25.63
C LEU A 604 6.54 6.91 -25.74
N GLU A 605 5.87 7.34 -24.67
CA GLU A 605 4.43 7.59 -24.70
C GLU A 605 4.04 8.73 -25.65
N GLN A 606 4.86 9.77 -25.74
CA GLN A 606 4.65 10.87 -26.67
C GLN A 606 4.90 10.46 -28.13
N SER A 607 5.91 9.62 -28.38
CA SER A 607 6.30 9.25 -29.76
C SER A 607 5.41 8.14 -30.33
N ILE A 608 5.15 7.08 -29.59
CA ILE A 608 4.41 5.88 -30.05
C ILE A 608 3.27 5.46 -29.12
N GLY A 609 2.83 6.35 -28.24
CA GLY A 609 1.66 6.17 -27.38
C GLY A 609 0.34 6.43 -28.11
N LYS A 610 -0.75 6.66 -27.36
CA LYS A 610 -2.12 6.82 -27.88
C LYS A 610 -2.24 7.91 -28.96
N ASN A 611 -1.51 9.00 -28.81
CA ASN A 611 -1.49 10.14 -29.70
C ASN A 611 -0.13 10.30 -30.41
N GLY A 612 0.70 9.28 -30.36
CA GLY A 612 2.06 9.35 -30.94
C GLY A 612 2.06 9.17 -32.45
N GLU A 613 2.72 10.09 -33.14
CA GLU A 613 2.78 10.12 -34.61
C GLU A 613 4.13 9.67 -35.19
N ALA A 614 5.10 9.31 -34.30
CA ALA A 614 6.41 8.88 -34.79
C ALA A 614 6.31 7.61 -35.64
N THR A 615 6.92 7.66 -36.83
CA THR A 615 6.92 6.53 -37.78
C THR A 615 8.13 5.62 -37.59
N THR A 616 9.26 6.16 -37.17
CA THR A 616 10.51 5.40 -37.05
C THR A 616 11.04 5.51 -35.63
N VAL A 617 10.96 4.42 -34.84
CA VAL A 617 11.49 4.37 -33.47
C VAL A 617 12.16 3.02 -33.24
N LEU A 618 13.31 3.01 -32.58
CA LEU A 618 13.92 1.81 -32.01
C LEU A 618 13.83 1.88 -30.47
N VAL A 619 13.06 0.97 -29.90
CA VAL A 619 12.87 0.84 -28.46
C VAL A 619 13.67 -0.36 -27.98
N VAL A 620 14.55 -0.17 -27.00
CA VAL A 620 15.33 -1.25 -26.39
C VAL A 620 15.13 -1.18 -24.87
N GLY A 621 14.91 -2.31 -24.22
CA GLY A 621 14.80 -2.31 -22.76
C GLY A 621 14.67 -3.70 -22.16
N THR A 622 14.33 -3.70 -20.89
CA THR A 622 14.13 -4.92 -20.10
C THR A 622 12.66 -5.03 -19.71
N GLN A 623 12.34 -5.78 -18.63
CA GLN A 623 10.99 -5.89 -18.05
C GLN A 623 10.30 -4.52 -17.82
N ALA A 624 11.07 -3.45 -17.74
CA ALA A 624 10.52 -2.10 -17.61
C ALA A 624 9.57 -1.68 -18.76
N ILE A 625 9.66 -2.34 -19.95
CA ILE A 625 8.76 -2.10 -21.09
C ILE A 625 7.46 -2.91 -20.95
N GLU A 626 7.45 -4.01 -20.22
CA GLU A 626 6.29 -4.89 -20.08
C GLU A 626 5.15 -4.21 -19.31
N ALA A 627 5.48 -3.54 -18.24
CA ALA A 627 4.52 -2.90 -17.37
C ALA A 627 4.35 -1.40 -17.70
N SER A 628 3.14 -0.90 -17.62
CA SER A 628 2.78 0.53 -17.50
C SER A 628 2.85 1.39 -18.75
N LEU A 629 3.59 1.02 -19.79
CA LEU A 629 3.72 1.86 -20.97
C LEU A 629 2.58 1.62 -21.97
N ASP A 630 1.96 2.69 -22.44
CA ASP A 630 0.94 2.64 -23.47
C ASP A 630 1.54 2.86 -24.86
N ILE A 631 2.39 1.92 -25.30
CA ILE A 631 3.13 1.98 -26.57
C ILE A 631 2.58 1.00 -27.60
N ASP A 632 2.76 1.32 -28.90
CA ASP A 632 2.32 0.52 -30.05
C ASP A 632 3.49 0.24 -31.00
N LEU A 633 3.94 -1.01 -31.05
CA LEU A 633 5.04 -1.50 -31.85
C LEU A 633 4.55 -2.17 -33.12
N ASP A 634 5.29 -2.04 -34.24
CA ASP A 634 5.00 -2.73 -35.50
C ASP A 634 5.64 -4.12 -35.54
N VAL A 635 6.88 -4.26 -35.07
CA VAL A 635 7.62 -5.52 -34.96
C VAL A 635 8.28 -5.65 -33.58
N LEU A 636 8.35 -6.86 -33.07
CA LEU A 636 8.87 -7.14 -31.74
C LEU A 636 9.81 -8.35 -31.75
N ARG A 637 10.99 -8.18 -31.16
CA ARG A 637 11.86 -9.29 -30.76
C ARG A 637 12.07 -9.30 -29.26
N THR A 638 11.99 -10.48 -28.67
CA THR A 638 12.21 -10.65 -27.24
C THR A 638 13.16 -11.81 -26.98
N GLU A 639 13.91 -11.76 -25.90
CA GLU A 639 14.50 -12.97 -25.33
C GLU A 639 13.41 -13.86 -24.74
N LEU A 640 13.66 -15.18 -24.69
CA LEU A 640 12.74 -16.14 -24.08
C LEU A 640 12.45 -15.75 -22.64
N CYS A 641 11.18 -15.83 -22.24
CA CYS A 641 10.70 -15.36 -20.93
C CYS A 641 9.49 -16.21 -20.50
N PRO A 642 9.04 -16.11 -19.24
CA PRO A 642 7.83 -16.77 -18.76
C PRO A 642 6.59 -16.40 -19.57
N ALA A 643 5.56 -17.27 -19.54
CA ALA A 643 4.35 -17.12 -20.34
C ALA A 643 3.64 -15.79 -20.09
N GLU A 644 3.52 -15.37 -18.82
CA GLU A 644 2.87 -14.10 -18.45
C GLU A 644 3.61 -12.91 -19.06
N SER A 645 4.93 -12.88 -18.97
CA SER A 645 5.77 -11.85 -19.59
C SER A 645 5.60 -11.86 -21.12
N LEU A 646 5.59 -13.05 -21.75
CA LEU A 646 5.42 -13.16 -23.19
C LEU A 646 4.07 -12.58 -23.65
N ILE A 647 2.99 -12.87 -22.92
CA ILE A 647 1.65 -12.33 -23.19
C ILE A 647 1.62 -10.81 -22.99
N GLN A 648 2.28 -10.28 -21.96
CA GLN A 648 2.37 -8.83 -21.74
C GLN A 648 3.17 -8.13 -22.86
N ARG A 649 4.29 -8.73 -23.30
CA ARG A 649 5.09 -8.25 -24.43
C ARG A 649 4.29 -8.30 -25.72
N ALA A 650 3.54 -9.36 -25.96
CA ALA A 650 2.58 -9.49 -27.07
C ALA A 650 1.54 -8.37 -27.09
N GLY A 651 1.08 -7.94 -25.92
CA GLY A 651 0.16 -6.81 -25.78
C GLY A 651 0.74 -5.44 -26.15
N ARG A 652 2.03 -5.34 -26.49
CA ARG A 652 2.68 -4.12 -27.05
C ARG A 652 2.75 -4.14 -28.57
N LEU A 653 2.49 -5.29 -29.18
CA LEU A 653 2.53 -5.48 -30.64
C LEU A 653 1.14 -5.26 -31.25
N TRP A 654 1.02 -4.29 -32.17
CA TRP A 654 -0.25 -3.92 -32.79
C TRP A 654 -1.36 -3.70 -31.75
N ARG A 655 -1.03 -2.90 -30.77
CA ARG A 655 -1.92 -2.64 -29.63
C ARG A 655 -3.17 -1.88 -30.03
N ARG A 656 -3.10 -1.10 -31.13
CA ARG A 656 -4.18 -0.28 -31.64
C ARG A 656 -4.49 -0.61 -33.08
N ASP A 657 -5.73 -0.28 -33.45
CA ASP A 657 -6.08 -0.20 -34.88
C ASP A 657 -5.40 1.05 -35.45
N ASP A 658 -4.31 0.82 -36.19
CA ASP A 658 -3.48 1.87 -36.78
C ASP A 658 -3.50 1.74 -38.30
N THR A 659 -4.31 2.58 -38.95
CA THR A 659 -4.45 2.59 -40.41
C THR A 659 -3.14 2.95 -41.14
N ALA A 660 -2.25 3.74 -40.48
CA ALA A 660 -0.95 4.11 -41.04
C ALA A 660 0.09 2.98 -40.96
N ARG A 661 -0.22 1.86 -40.25
CA ARG A 661 0.72 0.73 -40.16
C ARG A 661 1.02 0.09 -41.51
N ALA A 662 0.02 -0.09 -42.34
CA ALA A 662 0.18 -0.68 -43.65
C ALA A 662 1.14 0.14 -44.55
N ASP A 663 1.20 1.45 -44.37
CA ASP A 663 2.12 2.33 -45.08
C ASP A 663 3.56 2.25 -44.52
N ARG A 664 3.72 2.08 -43.19
CA ARG A 664 5.03 1.95 -42.52
C ARG A 664 5.69 0.60 -42.76
N VAL A 665 4.88 -0.46 -42.74
CA VAL A 665 5.36 -1.86 -42.85
C VAL A 665 4.59 -2.62 -43.93
N PRO A 666 4.69 -2.18 -45.20
CA PRO A 666 3.98 -2.82 -46.29
C PRO A 666 4.39 -4.29 -46.45
N GLY A 667 3.40 -5.17 -46.54
CA GLY A 667 3.63 -6.61 -46.64
C GLY A 667 3.74 -7.37 -45.30
N LEU A 668 3.75 -6.70 -44.14
CA LEU A 668 3.63 -7.35 -42.83
C LEU A 668 2.14 -7.60 -42.55
N ALA A 669 1.65 -8.80 -42.93
CA ALA A 669 0.24 -9.16 -42.83
C ALA A 669 -0.17 -9.72 -41.49
N HIS A 670 0.77 -10.20 -40.68
CA HIS A 670 0.53 -10.95 -39.46
C HIS A 670 1.33 -10.36 -38.26
N LYS A 671 0.74 -10.43 -37.07
CA LYS A 671 1.47 -10.16 -35.84
C LYS A 671 2.50 -11.25 -35.62
N THR A 672 3.78 -10.91 -35.55
CA THR A 672 4.88 -11.86 -35.37
C THR A 672 5.78 -11.42 -34.20
N ILE A 673 6.04 -12.31 -33.27
CA ILE A 673 7.05 -12.14 -32.23
C ILE A 673 8.25 -13.04 -32.56
N SER A 674 9.42 -12.43 -32.70
CA SER A 674 10.68 -13.16 -32.77
C SER A 674 11.20 -13.42 -31.34
N ILE A 675 11.45 -14.68 -31.00
CA ILE A 675 11.92 -15.11 -29.67
C ILE A 675 13.36 -15.61 -29.78
N ALA A 676 14.31 -14.88 -29.21
CA ALA A 676 15.69 -15.34 -29.08
C ALA A 676 15.81 -16.27 -27.87
N ALA A 677 15.98 -17.57 -28.11
CA ALA A 677 16.16 -18.58 -27.07
C ALA A 677 17.64 -18.98 -26.99
N ILE A 678 18.21 -19.08 -25.79
CA ILE A 678 19.59 -19.53 -25.62
C ILE A 678 19.65 -21.03 -25.97
N ALA A 679 20.49 -21.39 -26.92
CA ALA A 679 20.72 -22.79 -27.29
C ALA A 679 21.49 -23.53 -26.18
N ASN A 680 20.94 -24.59 -25.62
CA ASN A 680 21.52 -25.40 -24.55
C ASN A 680 22.04 -24.54 -23.37
N PRO A 681 21.18 -23.77 -22.69
CA PRO A 681 21.59 -22.83 -21.67
C PRO A 681 22.16 -23.54 -20.44
N LYS A 682 23.15 -22.92 -19.83
CA LYS A 682 23.51 -23.18 -18.43
C LYS A 682 22.58 -22.38 -17.55
N GLU A 683 22.27 -22.87 -16.38
CA GLU A 683 21.32 -22.25 -15.47
C GLU A 683 21.57 -20.75 -15.19
N TRP A 684 22.83 -20.35 -14.93
CA TRP A 684 23.19 -18.96 -14.71
C TRP A 684 22.95 -18.05 -15.94
N GLN A 685 22.89 -18.64 -17.15
CA GLN A 685 22.66 -17.88 -18.39
C GLN A 685 21.20 -17.48 -18.60
N THR A 686 20.26 -18.18 -17.97
CA THR A 686 18.83 -17.93 -18.10
C THR A 686 18.33 -16.84 -17.13
N LYS A 687 19.14 -16.49 -16.10
CA LYS A 687 18.74 -15.47 -15.11
C LYS A 687 18.26 -14.16 -15.76
N PRO A 688 17.18 -13.55 -15.27
CA PRO A 688 16.60 -13.77 -13.93
C PRO A 688 15.59 -14.92 -13.81
N TYR A 689 15.35 -15.69 -14.87
CA TYR A 689 14.36 -16.76 -14.87
C TYR A 689 15.02 -18.12 -14.62
N PHE A 690 14.24 -19.11 -14.16
CA PHE A 690 14.69 -20.49 -14.01
C PHE A 690 14.70 -21.20 -15.36
N ALA A 691 15.71 -22.04 -15.60
CA ALA A 691 15.83 -22.77 -16.85
C ALA A 691 14.61 -23.67 -17.07
N ALA A 692 14.18 -24.44 -16.06
CA ALA A 692 13.01 -25.30 -16.13
C ALA A 692 11.71 -24.54 -16.48
N GLN A 693 11.54 -23.32 -15.97
CA GLN A 693 10.39 -22.48 -16.34
C GLN A 693 10.42 -22.09 -17.82
N LEU A 694 11.60 -21.75 -18.35
CA LEU A 694 11.76 -21.40 -19.76
C LEU A 694 11.62 -22.64 -20.67
N ASP A 695 12.06 -23.80 -20.22
CA ASP A 695 11.90 -25.08 -20.94
C ASP A 695 10.41 -25.42 -21.10
N ARG A 696 9.59 -25.28 -20.05
CA ARG A 696 8.12 -25.46 -20.14
C ARG A 696 7.47 -24.53 -21.20
N VAL A 697 7.93 -23.28 -21.28
CA VAL A 697 7.46 -22.35 -22.31
C VAL A 697 7.88 -22.80 -23.70
N THR A 698 9.14 -23.25 -23.86
CA THR A 698 9.67 -23.73 -25.14
C THR A 698 8.95 -24.98 -25.61
N ASP A 699 8.72 -25.94 -24.72
CA ASP A 699 8.02 -27.19 -25.00
C ASP A 699 6.56 -26.94 -25.38
N TRP A 700 5.89 -26.01 -24.66
CA TRP A 700 4.53 -25.64 -25.00
C TRP A 700 4.44 -25.00 -26.40
N ILE A 701 5.37 -24.06 -26.74
CA ILE A 701 5.44 -23.48 -28.08
C ILE A 701 5.75 -24.56 -29.12
N ALA A 702 6.65 -25.48 -28.81
CA ALA A 702 7.00 -26.60 -29.74
C ALA A 702 5.81 -27.53 -30.02
N ALA A 703 4.92 -27.72 -29.05
CA ALA A 703 3.72 -28.55 -29.17
C ALA A 703 2.59 -27.85 -29.95
N LEU A 704 2.65 -26.56 -30.25
CA LEU A 704 1.66 -25.87 -31.08
C LEU A 704 1.61 -26.45 -32.50
N ASP A 705 0.42 -26.48 -33.07
CA ASP A 705 0.23 -26.82 -34.48
C ASP A 705 0.99 -25.87 -35.39
N GLU A 706 1.67 -26.42 -36.38
CA GLU A 706 2.37 -25.64 -37.41
C GLU A 706 1.46 -25.45 -38.60
N VAL A 707 1.21 -24.19 -38.96
CA VAL A 707 0.43 -23.79 -40.13
C VAL A 707 1.30 -22.97 -41.04
N ASP A 708 1.48 -23.36 -42.29
CA ASP A 708 2.34 -22.69 -43.27
C ASP A 708 3.78 -22.44 -42.76
N GLY A 709 4.33 -23.39 -42.00
CA GLY A 709 5.70 -23.29 -41.48
C GLY A 709 5.85 -22.37 -40.28
N LYS A 710 4.74 -21.98 -39.61
CA LYS A 710 4.75 -21.10 -38.44
C LYS A 710 3.98 -21.70 -37.31
N LYS A 711 4.46 -21.48 -36.08
CA LYS A 711 3.77 -21.74 -34.84
C LYS A 711 2.96 -20.52 -34.46
N SER A 712 1.68 -20.66 -34.14
CA SER A 712 0.80 -19.53 -33.85
C SER A 712 0.07 -19.71 -32.54
N LEU A 713 0.15 -18.70 -31.66
CA LEU A 713 -0.61 -18.59 -30.42
C LEU A 713 -1.97 -17.94 -30.73
N ARG A 714 -3.07 -18.66 -30.41
CA ARG A 714 -4.44 -18.18 -30.61
C ARG A 714 -4.97 -17.50 -29.35
N PHE A 715 -5.37 -16.26 -29.49
CA PHE A 715 -6.07 -15.47 -28.48
C PHE A 715 -7.58 -15.48 -28.76
N PRO A 716 -8.45 -15.62 -27.75
CA PRO A 716 -8.13 -15.91 -26.35
C PRO A 716 -7.93 -17.39 -26.02
N ASP A 717 -8.23 -18.31 -26.93
CA ASP A 717 -8.54 -19.72 -26.68
C ASP A 717 -7.43 -20.50 -25.97
N GLN A 718 -6.17 -20.22 -26.31
CA GLN A 718 -5.01 -20.99 -25.79
C GLN A 718 -4.34 -20.32 -24.58
N ILE A 719 -4.74 -19.12 -24.19
CA ILE A 719 -4.01 -18.34 -23.19
C ILE A 719 -4.03 -18.97 -21.81
N GLN A 720 -5.21 -19.44 -21.35
CA GLN A 720 -5.31 -20.06 -20.03
C GLN A 720 -4.50 -21.35 -19.95
N ASP A 721 -4.53 -22.18 -20.99
CA ASP A 721 -3.78 -23.44 -21.01
C ASP A 721 -2.27 -23.18 -21.07
N PHE A 722 -1.84 -22.20 -21.87
CA PHE A 722 -0.44 -21.76 -21.93
C PHE A 722 0.09 -21.35 -20.55
N ILE A 723 -0.69 -20.52 -19.82
CA ILE A 723 -0.31 -20.05 -18.49
C ILE A 723 -0.29 -21.19 -17.50
N ASN A 724 -1.34 -22.02 -17.45
CA ASN A 724 -1.43 -23.12 -16.48
C ASN A 724 -0.28 -24.12 -16.63
N GLN A 725 0.15 -24.42 -17.87
CA GLN A 725 1.24 -25.36 -18.12
C GLN A 725 2.64 -24.76 -17.93
N SER A 726 2.78 -23.45 -18.08
CA SER A 726 4.09 -22.77 -18.01
C SER A 726 4.37 -22.17 -16.62
N SER A 727 3.32 -21.74 -15.89
CA SER A 727 3.39 -21.12 -14.58
C SER A 727 2.76 -22.04 -13.53
N MET A 728 3.58 -22.93 -13.01
CA MET A 728 3.18 -23.93 -12.03
C MET A 728 3.41 -23.42 -10.60
N GLY A 729 2.50 -23.76 -9.69
CA GLY A 729 2.70 -23.63 -8.26
C GLY A 729 3.57 -24.73 -7.68
N LEU A 730 3.86 -24.66 -6.38
CA LEU A 730 4.74 -25.64 -5.72
C LEU A 730 4.17 -27.07 -5.80
N ALA A 731 2.85 -27.22 -5.65
CA ALA A 731 2.20 -28.53 -5.68
C ALA A 731 2.31 -29.18 -7.07
N GLU A 732 2.08 -28.42 -8.14
CA GLU A 732 2.20 -28.91 -9.52
C GLU A 732 3.65 -29.29 -9.85
N LEU A 733 4.63 -28.46 -9.43
CA LEU A 733 6.05 -28.73 -9.64
C LEU A 733 6.51 -29.99 -8.91
N LEU A 734 6.06 -30.21 -7.68
CA LEU A 734 6.35 -31.43 -6.92
C LEU A 734 5.73 -32.69 -7.57
N ASN A 735 4.53 -32.54 -8.15
CA ASN A 735 3.89 -33.67 -8.87
C ASN A 735 4.69 -34.04 -10.13
N VAL A 736 5.12 -33.07 -10.92
CA VAL A 736 5.97 -33.29 -12.12
C VAL A 736 7.27 -34.00 -11.75
N LEU A 737 7.92 -33.63 -10.64
CA LEU A 737 9.15 -34.31 -10.18
C LEU A 737 8.91 -35.77 -9.76
N ASN A 738 7.74 -36.05 -9.16
CA ASN A 738 7.42 -37.42 -8.73
C ASN A 738 7.09 -38.37 -9.90
N ASP A 739 6.62 -37.81 -11.02
CA ASP A 739 6.27 -38.58 -12.23
C ASP A 739 7.46 -38.83 -13.16
N ASP A 740 8.55 -38.05 -13.05
CA ASP A 740 9.78 -38.24 -13.82
C ASP A 740 10.71 -39.26 -13.15
N GLU A 741 10.85 -40.44 -13.73
CA GLU A 741 11.80 -41.49 -13.29
C GLU A 741 13.25 -41.16 -13.63
N ASP A 742 13.49 -40.08 -14.41
CA ASP A 742 14.84 -39.62 -14.77
C ASP A 742 15.28 -38.46 -13.86
N ASP A 743 16.47 -38.54 -13.28
CA ASP A 743 17.18 -37.62 -12.39
C ASP A 743 17.28 -36.19 -13.01
N ASN A 744 16.20 -35.48 -13.23
CA ASN A 744 16.18 -34.15 -13.81
C ASN A 744 16.42 -33.10 -12.72
N ALA A 745 17.69 -32.80 -12.45
CA ALA A 745 18.12 -31.77 -11.49
C ALA A 745 17.65 -30.35 -11.87
N SER A 746 17.15 -30.10 -13.07
CA SER A 746 16.90 -28.75 -13.61
C SER A 746 15.72 -28.00 -12.96
N GLY A 747 14.79 -28.70 -12.31
CA GLY A 747 13.65 -28.07 -11.60
C GLY A 747 13.87 -27.85 -10.10
N MET A 748 14.91 -28.48 -9.53
CA MET A 748 15.12 -28.45 -8.07
C MET A 748 15.45 -27.06 -7.53
N ASP A 749 16.15 -26.24 -8.29
CA ASP A 749 16.48 -24.87 -7.87
C ASP A 749 15.26 -23.95 -7.89
N GLU A 750 14.34 -24.12 -8.87
CA GLU A 750 13.06 -23.41 -8.91
C GLU A 750 12.21 -23.78 -7.68
N ILE A 751 12.11 -25.06 -7.36
CA ILE A 751 11.37 -25.55 -6.20
C ILE A 751 11.99 -25.05 -4.89
N ALA A 752 13.31 -25.14 -4.75
CA ALA A 752 14.02 -24.68 -3.56
C ALA A 752 13.80 -23.17 -3.32
N GLU A 753 13.86 -22.37 -4.37
CA GLU A 753 13.59 -20.92 -4.30
C GLU A 753 12.13 -20.66 -3.93
N LEU A 754 11.19 -21.40 -4.52
CA LEU A 754 9.77 -21.27 -4.22
C LEU A 754 9.48 -21.62 -2.76
N ILE A 755 10.00 -22.74 -2.26
CA ILE A 755 9.91 -23.14 -0.85
C ILE A 755 10.51 -22.07 0.05
N HIS A 756 11.67 -21.52 -0.31
CA HIS A 756 12.31 -20.45 0.46
C HIS A 756 11.41 -19.21 0.57
N LYS A 757 10.83 -18.74 -0.53
CA LYS A 757 9.92 -17.58 -0.57
C LYS A 757 8.63 -17.81 0.19
N ILE A 758 8.01 -18.97 0.03
CA ILE A 758 6.79 -19.36 0.76
C ILE A 758 7.07 -19.41 2.27
N ASN A 759 8.13 -20.10 2.69
CA ASN A 759 8.49 -20.18 4.11
C ASN A 759 8.83 -18.78 4.69
N ALA A 760 9.52 -17.93 3.93
CA ALA A 760 9.81 -16.56 4.36
C ALA A 760 8.52 -15.76 4.55
N GLY A 761 7.54 -15.88 3.64
CA GLY A 761 6.22 -15.24 3.74
C GLY A 761 5.46 -15.71 4.97
N ASN A 762 5.34 -17.03 5.14
CA ASN A 762 4.66 -17.64 6.28
C ASN A 762 5.29 -17.27 7.64
N ASN A 763 6.60 -17.15 7.71
CA ASN A 763 7.30 -16.73 8.94
C ASN A 763 7.17 -15.23 9.23
N ALA A 764 6.95 -14.41 8.21
CA ALA A 764 6.86 -12.96 8.34
C ALA A 764 5.45 -12.48 8.67
N ARG A 765 4.42 -13.15 8.14
CA ARG A 765 3.00 -12.74 8.25
C ARG A 765 2.44 -12.89 9.67
N ILE A 766 1.32 -12.25 9.90
CA ILE A 766 0.54 -12.34 11.16
C ILE A 766 -0.20 -13.68 11.25
N ASP A 767 -0.56 -14.27 10.13
CA ASP A 767 -1.40 -15.46 9.99
C ASP A 767 -2.85 -15.22 10.41
N PHE A 768 -3.55 -14.38 9.65
CA PHE A 768 -4.95 -14.05 9.90
C PHE A 768 -5.87 -15.28 9.87
N SER A 769 -5.51 -16.35 9.16
CA SER A 769 -6.30 -17.59 9.16
C SER A 769 -6.43 -18.22 10.56
N THR A 770 -5.40 -18.03 11.40
CA THR A 770 -5.38 -18.55 12.77
C THR A 770 -5.91 -17.52 13.76
N VAL A 771 -5.44 -16.28 13.71
CA VAL A 771 -5.76 -15.26 14.73
C VAL A 771 -7.15 -14.63 14.60
N LEU A 772 -7.87 -14.91 13.48
CA LEU A 772 -9.27 -14.53 13.27
C LEU A 772 -10.21 -15.75 13.24
N ALA A 773 -9.74 -16.94 13.63
CA ALA A 773 -10.59 -18.12 13.76
C ALA A 773 -11.62 -17.92 14.89
N ASP A 774 -12.74 -18.66 14.82
CA ASP A 774 -13.87 -18.51 15.76
C ASP A 774 -13.48 -18.79 17.23
N ASP A 775 -12.41 -19.56 17.46
CA ASP A 775 -11.86 -19.88 18.78
C ASP A 775 -10.61 -19.05 19.14
N ALA A 776 -10.20 -18.11 18.30
CA ALA A 776 -9.05 -17.26 18.54
C ALA A 776 -9.35 -16.21 19.62
N THR A 777 -8.33 -15.91 20.43
CA THR A 777 -8.42 -14.86 21.46
C THR A 777 -7.81 -13.54 20.97
N ASN A 778 -8.23 -12.42 21.56
CA ASN A 778 -7.61 -11.13 21.32
C ASN A 778 -6.12 -11.15 21.66
N THR A 779 -5.73 -11.86 22.72
CA THR A 779 -4.33 -12.01 23.15
C THR A 779 -3.47 -12.66 22.06
N ASP A 780 -3.98 -13.67 21.36
CA ASP A 780 -3.27 -14.33 20.27
C ASP A 780 -2.90 -13.33 19.16
N PHE A 781 -3.88 -12.53 18.72
CA PHE A 781 -3.65 -11.50 17.72
C PHE A 781 -2.63 -10.45 18.15
N PHE A 782 -2.82 -9.86 19.34
CA PHE A 782 -1.99 -8.75 19.83
C PHE A 782 -0.57 -9.19 20.19
N THR A 783 -0.36 -10.44 20.56
CA THR A 783 0.98 -11.00 20.79
C THR A 783 1.80 -11.06 19.51
N ILE A 784 1.18 -11.42 18.39
CA ILE A 784 1.87 -11.53 17.10
C ILE A 784 2.20 -10.15 16.52
N THR A 785 1.35 -9.15 16.70
CA THR A 785 1.54 -7.81 16.12
C THR A 785 2.65 -6.99 16.76
N HIS A 786 3.41 -7.54 17.70
CA HIS A 786 4.54 -6.88 18.37
C HIS A 786 5.88 -7.51 17.96
N LYS A 787 6.34 -7.27 16.73
CA LYS A 787 7.73 -7.55 16.31
C LYS A 787 8.46 -6.24 16.00
N ASP A 788 9.79 -6.29 15.95
CA ASP A 788 10.64 -5.12 15.68
C ASP A 788 10.25 -4.39 14.37
N GLU A 789 10.62 -3.11 14.26
CA GLU A 789 10.22 -2.23 13.14
C GLU A 789 10.58 -2.84 11.79
N LEU A 790 9.57 -3.37 11.09
CA LEU A 790 9.68 -3.77 9.69
C LEU A 790 9.46 -2.53 8.80
N THR A 791 10.27 -2.41 7.77
CA THR A 791 10.21 -1.30 6.81
C THR A 791 9.40 -1.71 5.56
N GLU A 792 9.11 -0.76 4.67
CA GLU A 792 8.48 -1.03 3.37
C GLU A 792 9.27 -2.05 2.52
N THR A 793 10.56 -2.25 2.78
CA THR A 793 11.38 -3.26 2.13
C THR A 793 11.04 -4.69 2.57
N ALA A 794 10.35 -4.87 3.70
CA ALA A 794 9.94 -6.18 4.20
C ALA A 794 8.82 -6.85 3.37
N THR A 795 8.20 -6.14 2.43
CA THR A 795 7.20 -6.71 1.51
C THR A 795 7.81 -7.41 0.29
N ARG A 796 9.12 -7.42 0.17
CA ARG A 796 9.85 -8.08 -0.92
C ARG A 796 11.02 -8.86 -0.34
N LEU A 797 11.11 -10.12 -0.70
CA LEU A 797 12.32 -10.89 -0.44
C LEU A 797 13.35 -10.52 -1.51
N ILE A 798 14.37 -9.77 -1.08
CA ILE A 798 15.38 -9.24 -2.02
C ILE A 798 16.46 -10.30 -2.22
N ASP A 799 16.39 -11.02 -3.34
CA ASP A 799 17.41 -12.03 -3.73
C ASP A 799 18.72 -11.41 -4.19
N ARG A 800 18.69 -10.15 -4.60
CA ARG A 800 19.87 -9.36 -4.97
C ARG A 800 19.94 -8.12 -4.11
N ILE A 801 21.02 -8.01 -3.37
CA ILE A 801 21.30 -6.82 -2.58
C ILE A 801 21.58 -5.68 -3.56
N THR A 802 20.68 -4.69 -3.58
CA THR A 802 20.92 -3.39 -4.22
C THR A 802 21.12 -2.34 -3.15
N ILE A 803 21.90 -1.31 -3.49
CA ILE A 803 22.10 -0.16 -2.62
C ILE A 803 21.34 1.02 -3.25
N PRO A 804 20.25 1.49 -2.63
CA PRO A 804 19.56 2.67 -3.08
C PRO A 804 20.42 3.90 -2.81
N ALA A 805 20.79 4.63 -3.87
CA ALA A 805 21.71 5.76 -3.77
C ALA A 805 21.24 6.98 -4.54
N ILE A 806 21.56 8.15 -4.02
CA ILE A 806 21.45 9.46 -4.68
C ILE A 806 22.77 9.72 -5.39
N LEU A 807 22.73 9.93 -6.70
CA LEU A 807 23.89 10.29 -7.48
C LEU A 807 24.18 11.78 -7.38
N HIS A 808 25.35 12.15 -6.88
CA HIS A 808 25.84 13.52 -6.88
C HIS A 808 26.73 13.76 -8.10
N ASP A 809 26.37 14.76 -8.90
CA ASP A 809 27.14 15.22 -10.05
C ASP A 809 27.10 16.75 -10.16
N PRO A 810 28.13 17.46 -9.64
CA PRO A 810 28.16 18.92 -9.68
C PRO A 810 28.22 19.50 -11.11
N THR A 811 28.54 18.68 -12.12
CA THR A 811 28.55 19.10 -13.52
C THR A 811 27.18 19.07 -14.17
N GLY A 812 26.20 18.40 -13.56
CA GLY A 812 24.84 18.28 -14.08
C GLY A 812 24.73 17.44 -15.36
N THR A 813 25.71 16.57 -15.63
CA THR A 813 25.70 15.72 -16.83
C THR A 813 24.79 14.50 -16.68
N ILE A 814 24.55 14.04 -15.43
CA ILE A 814 23.64 12.92 -15.15
C ILE A 814 22.20 13.44 -15.06
N PRO A 815 21.24 12.91 -15.81
CA PRO A 815 19.84 13.32 -15.70
C PRO A 815 19.29 13.18 -14.27
N GLY A 816 18.87 14.29 -13.68
CA GLY A 816 18.28 14.35 -12.33
C GLY A 816 19.28 14.23 -11.18
N ALA A 817 20.59 14.14 -11.41
CA ALA A 817 21.58 14.07 -10.34
C ALA A 817 21.50 15.28 -9.40
N TRP A 818 21.87 15.07 -8.14
CA TRP A 818 22.05 16.15 -7.18
C TRP A 818 23.27 16.99 -7.56
N THR A 819 23.06 18.27 -7.84
CA THR A 819 24.14 19.20 -8.26
C THR A 819 24.66 20.08 -7.15
N GLY A 820 23.92 20.23 -6.05
CA GLY A 820 24.34 20.96 -4.86
C GLY A 820 25.42 20.20 -4.07
N SER A 821 26.03 20.85 -3.10
CA SER A 821 27.05 20.20 -2.24
C SER A 821 26.46 19.06 -1.37
N ILE A 822 27.30 18.13 -0.93
CA ILE A 822 26.91 17.09 0.02
C ILE A 822 26.51 17.68 1.39
N ALA A 823 27.09 18.82 1.78
CA ALA A 823 26.70 19.53 3.00
C ALA A 823 25.26 20.06 2.89
N GLU A 824 24.88 20.61 1.76
CA GLU A 824 23.50 21.04 1.49
C GLU A 824 22.55 19.83 1.53
N LEU A 825 22.86 18.72 0.87
CA LEU A 825 22.07 17.49 0.92
C LEU A 825 21.83 17.00 2.36
N ASN A 826 22.89 17.02 3.18
CA ASN A 826 22.83 16.62 4.59
C ASN A 826 22.10 17.66 5.49
N SER A 827 21.96 18.90 5.06
CA SER A 827 21.25 19.94 5.81
C SER A 827 19.75 20.00 5.54
N ILE A 828 19.27 19.32 4.49
CA ILE A 828 17.85 19.33 4.10
C ILE A 828 16.97 18.88 5.28
N ALA A 829 16.03 19.74 5.70
CA ALA A 829 15.09 19.44 6.77
C ALA A 829 13.86 18.68 6.23
N TRP A 830 13.16 17.98 7.14
CA TRP A 830 12.00 17.17 6.78
C TRP A 830 10.85 17.95 6.11
N HIS A 831 10.76 19.25 6.33
CA HIS A 831 9.73 20.14 5.76
C HIS A 831 10.14 20.80 4.43
N GLU A 832 11.39 20.67 4.01
CA GLU A 832 11.90 21.23 2.74
C GLU A 832 11.56 20.29 1.57
N THR A 833 10.27 20.17 1.30
CA THR A 833 9.71 19.21 0.34
C THR A 833 10.33 19.31 -1.06
N GLU A 834 10.60 20.54 -1.58
CA GLU A 834 11.16 20.71 -2.92
C GLU A 834 12.62 20.26 -2.99
N ALA A 835 13.43 20.55 -1.97
CA ALA A 835 14.81 20.07 -1.90
C ALA A 835 14.86 18.53 -1.80
N ILE A 836 13.94 17.93 -1.02
CA ILE A 836 13.80 16.46 -0.96
C ILE A 836 13.44 15.90 -2.34
N ARG A 837 12.50 16.52 -3.05
CA ARG A 837 12.08 16.11 -4.41
C ARG A 837 13.26 16.19 -5.39
N GLU A 838 14.02 17.26 -5.36
CA GLU A 838 15.21 17.42 -6.21
C GLU A 838 16.23 16.33 -5.95
N ALA A 839 16.55 16.04 -4.68
CA ALA A 839 17.47 14.97 -4.32
C ALA A 839 16.99 13.58 -4.79
N LEU A 840 15.69 13.29 -4.68
CA LEU A 840 15.11 12.00 -5.06
C LEU A 840 15.09 11.76 -6.58
N ARG A 841 15.16 12.79 -7.43
CA ARG A 841 15.33 12.65 -8.89
C ARG A 841 16.58 11.87 -9.26
N ALA A 842 17.62 11.98 -8.42
CA ALA A 842 18.92 11.34 -8.57
C ALA A 842 18.97 9.88 -8.10
N VAL A 843 17.88 9.34 -7.55
CA VAL A 843 17.87 7.99 -6.97
C VAL A 843 18.05 6.92 -8.04
N VAL A 844 18.93 5.97 -7.76
CA VAL A 844 19.16 4.76 -8.55
C VAL A 844 19.43 3.57 -7.63
N GLU A 845 19.04 2.38 -8.05
CA GLU A 845 19.39 1.12 -7.39
C GLU A 845 20.71 0.60 -7.96
N ILE A 846 21.77 0.59 -7.15
CA ILE A 846 23.10 0.10 -7.56
C ILE A 846 23.18 -1.39 -7.21
N PRO A 847 23.42 -2.29 -8.17
CA PRO A 847 23.62 -3.71 -7.87
C PRO A 847 24.88 -3.94 -7.00
N ASP A 848 24.76 -4.68 -5.90
CA ASP A 848 25.93 -5.06 -5.09
C ASP A 848 26.63 -6.29 -5.71
N THR A 849 27.27 -6.08 -6.85
CA THR A 849 28.01 -7.09 -7.59
C THR A 849 29.46 -6.62 -7.80
N SER A 850 30.36 -7.54 -8.17
CA SER A 850 31.75 -7.22 -8.46
C SER A 850 31.92 -6.11 -9.49
N SER A 851 31.04 -6.05 -10.50
CA SER A 851 31.07 -5.04 -11.56
C SER A 851 30.78 -3.60 -11.06
N TYR A 852 30.13 -3.45 -9.92
CA TYR A 852 29.78 -2.17 -9.31
C TYR A 852 30.44 -1.94 -7.95
N LYS A 853 31.40 -2.80 -7.57
CA LYS A 853 32.05 -2.76 -6.24
C LYS A 853 32.74 -1.42 -5.96
N ALA A 854 33.39 -0.83 -6.95
CA ALA A 854 33.99 0.49 -6.83
C ALA A 854 32.95 1.56 -6.42
N MET A 855 31.78 1.54 -7.04
CA MET A 855 30.70 2.48 -6.74
C MET A 855 30.05 2.22 -5.38
N THR A 856 29.76 0.96 -5.04
CA THR A 856 29.12 0.61 -3.76
C THR A 856 30.04 0.88 -2.57
N SER A 857 31.35 0.73 -2.73
CA SER A 857 32.34 1.03 -1.68
C SER A 857 32.50 2.54 -1.41
N GLU A 858 32.18 3.39 -2.36
CA GLU A 858 32.20 4.86 -2.20
C GLU A 858 30.87 5.44 -1.69
N ALA A 859 29.81 4.63 -1.62
CA ALA A 859 28.50 5.06 -1.18
C ALA A 859 28.49 5.37 0.32
N LYS A 860 28.19 6.62 0.70
CA LYS A 860 28.18 7.14 2.08
C LYS A 860 26.74 7.32 2.59
N ASP A 861 26.54 7.20 3.88
CA ASP A 861 25.25 7.47 4.51
C ASP A 861 24.90 8.96 4.46
N ILE A 862 23.63 9.27 4.24
CA ILE A 862 23.10 10.62 4.30
C ILE A 862 22.68 10.89 5.75
N THR A 863 23.14 12.02 6.32
CA THR A 863 22.91 12.41 7.73
C THR A 863 21.89 13.54 7.88
N SER A 864 20.97 13.69 6.92
CA SER A 864 19.92 14.69 6.91
C SER A 864 18.91 14.49 8.06
N ASN A 865 18.21 15.55 8.48
CA ASN A 865 17.05 15.47 9.37
C ASN A 865 15.78 14.93 8.68
N SER A 866 15.84 14.66 7.38
CA SER A 866 14.77 14.02 6.62
C SER A 866 14.85 12.49 6.74
N SER A 867 13.89 11.87 7.40
CA SER A 867 13.79 10.40 7.49
C SER A 867 13.64 9.72 6.11
N ILE A 868 13.25 10.47 5.08
CA ILE A 868 13.16 9.99 3.70
C ILE A 868 14.57 9.87 3.10
N LEU A 869 15.38 10.92 3.19
CA LEU A 869 16.72 10.95 2.61
C LEU A 869 17.69 10.00 3.32
N CYS A 870 17.56 9.81 4.64
CA CYS A 870 18.38 8.87 5.41
C CYS A 870 18.22 7.39 5.00
N ARG A 871 17.26 7.06 4.16
CA ARG A 871 17.09 5.70 3.59
C ARG A 871 18.05 5.44 2.43
N TYR A 872 18.69 6.46 1.90
CA TYR A 872 19.57 6.40 0.74
C TYR A 872 21.03 6.65 1.14
N LYS A 873 21.92 6.11 0.35
CA LYS A 873 23.33 6.51 0.37
C LYS A 873 23.57 7.59 -0.68
N VAL A 874 24.69 8.29 -0.61
CA VAL A 874 25.13 9.22 -1.65
C VAL A 874 26.41 8.74 -2.28
N VAL A 875 26.50 8.80 -3.63
CA VAL A 875 27.70 8.53 -4.41
C VAL A 875 28.19 9.86 -4.99
N GLU A 876 29.37 10.31 -4.53
CA GLU A 876 29.96 11.58 -4.94
C GLU A 876 30.65 11.48 -6.32
N ASN A 877 30.55 12.56 -7.12
CA ASN A 877 31.16 12.64 -8.45
C ASN A 877 30.84 11.43 -9.33
N ALA A 878 29.56 11.08 -9.40
CA ALA A 878 29.06 9.85 -10.00
C ALA A 878 29.17 9.82 -11.54
N SER A 879 29.56 10.92 -12.21
CA SER A 879 29.65 11.02 -13.69
C SER A 879 30.53 9.94 -14.32
N ARG A 880 31.53 9.43 -13.59
CA ARG A 880 32.39 8.31 -14.08
C ARG A 880 31.71 6.94 -14.09
N PHE A 881 30.59 6.81 -13.41
CA PHE A 881 29.81 5.57 -13.29
C PHE A 881 28.52 5.60 -14.10
N TYR A 882 28.25 6.71 -14.80
CA TYR A 882 26.97 6.93 -15.45
C TYR A 882 27.13 7.50 -16.85
N ASP A 883 26.50 6.87 -17.82
CA ASP A 883 26.37 7.38 -19.19
C ASP A 883 24.98 8.02 -19.38
N GLN A 884 24.93 9.16 -20.03
CA GLN A 884 23.69 9.95 -20.23
C GLN A 884 22.60 9.20 -21.01
N ARG A 885 22.94 8.15 -21.75
CA ARG A 885 21.99 7.35 -22.53
C ARG A 885 21.83 5.93 -22.00
N LEU A 886 22.93 5.38 -21.45
CA LEU A 886 22.95 3.98 -21.00
C LEU A 886 22.57 3.80 -19.53
N GLY A 887 22.58 4.86 -18.73
CA GLY A 887 22.44 4.75 -17.27
C GLY A 887 23.73 4.32 -16.59
N LEU A 888 23.65 3.56 -15.48
CA LEU A 888 24.84 3.04 -14.78
C LEU A 888 25.63 2.12 -15.68
N ILE A 889 26.94 2.34 -15.71
CA ILE A 889 27.91 1.51 -16.43
C ILE A 889 28.90 0.87 -15.47
N PRO A 890 29.31 -0.39 -15.69
CA PRO A 890 30.35 -1.02 -14.88
C PRO A 890 31.71 -0.35 -15.12
N VAL A 891 32.44 -0.07 -14.06
CA VAL A 891 33.84 0.39 -14.15
C VAL A 891 34.72 -0.83 -14.29
N LYS A 892 35.43 -0.95 -15.41
CA LYS A 892 36.53 -1.93 -15.53
C LYS A 892 37.63 -1.49 -14.60
N GLU A 893 37.96 -2.28 -13.58
CA GLU A 893 39.20 -2.08 -12.85
C GLU A 893 40.34 -2.16 -13.86
N SER A 894 41.13 -1.08 -13.95
CA SER A 894 42.26 -0.95 -14.85
C SER A 894 43.45 -1.80 -14.38
#